data_03bb2ac0d495f09b8db4297bb65d6122
#
_entry.id   03bb2ac0d495f09b8db4297bb65d6122
#
_cell.length_a   1.000
_cell.length_b   1.000
_cell.length_c   1.000
_cell.angle_alpha   90.00
_cell.angle_beta   90.00
_cell.angle_gamma   90.00
#
_symmetry.space_group_name_H-M   'P 1'
#
loop_
_entity.id
_entity.type
_entity.pdbx_description
1 polymer ?
#
loop_
_entity_poly.entity_id
_entity_poly.type
_entity_poly.pdbx_seq_one_letter_code
_entity_poly.pdbx_strand_id
1 'polypeptide(L)'
;MARKVSLDMTRNVGIMAHIDAGKTTTTERILFYTGVERKIGEVHEGQATMDWMEQEQERGITITSAATTCFWKGHRINIIDTPGHVDFTVEVERSLRVLDGAVAVFSAVDGVQPQSETVWRQADKYKVPRLAFFNKMDRIGANFDMCVSDIKEKLGSNPVPIQIPIGAEDQFEGIVDLIEMKELVWPIDSDQGQHYDTKDIRAELQEKAEEARQYMLESIVETDDALMEKFFGGEEITKEEIIKGLRKATIDNTIVPVVCGTAFKNKCIQPLLDAIVNYMPAPTDVAMVEGRDPKNPDILIDREMSDEAPFASLAFKVMTDPFVGRLTFFRVYAGIVEKGATVLNSTKGKKERMGRILQMHANKREEIDQVYCGDIAAAVGLKDTTTGDTLCAEDAPIVLEQMEFPEPVISVAVEPKTKNDQEKMGIALSKLAEEDPTFRVRTDEETGQTIISGMGELHLEIIVDRMKREFKVDSNVGKPQVAYRETITQSCDQEVKYAKQSGGRGQYGHVKIILEPNPGKEFEFVNKITGGVIPREYIPAVEKGCREALESGVIAGYPLVDVKVTLYDGSFHEVDSSEMAFKIAGSMAVKQAAAKAKPVILEPVFKVEVTTPEEYMGDIIGDLNSRRGMVSGMIDRNGAKIITAKVPLSEMFGYATDLRSKSQGRATYSWEFSEYLQVPTSIQKQIQEERGK
;
A
#
# COMPACT_ATOMS: atom_id res chain seq x y z
N MET A 1 17.22 20.42 27.71
CA MET A 1 16.35 21.63 27.96
C MET A 1 14.98 21.13 28.39
N ALA A 2 14.22 21.88 29.19
CA ALA A 2 12.86 21.47 29.52
C ALA A 2 11.97 21.52 28.27
N ARG A 3 10.98 20.62 28.20
CA ARG A 3 9.96 20.57 27.16
C ARG A 3 9.26 21.94 27.01
N LYS A 4 9.07 22.42 25.79
CA LYS A 4 8.45 23.72 25.51
C LYS A 4 6.92 23.72 25.71
N VAL A 5 6.27 22.60 25.41
CA VAL A 5 4.82 22.40 25.50
C VAL A 5 4.57 21.07 26.20
N SER A 6 3.68 21.04 27.17
CA SER A 6 3.34 19.82 27.92
C SER A 6 2.68 18.76 27.01
N LEU A 7 2.73 17.50 27.45
CA LEU A 7 2.25 16.38 26.65
C LEU A 7 0.72 16.42 26.42
N ASP A 8 -0.03 16.87 27.43
CA ASP A 8 -1.48 17.07 27.38
C ASP A 8 -1.92 18.17 26.39
N MET A 9 -1.01 19.13 26.11
CA MET A 9 -1.22 20.19 25.11
C MET A 9 -0.63 19.84 23.72
N THR A 10 -0.27 18.59 23.49
CA THR A 10 0.21 18.10 22.19
C THR A 10 -0.92 17.36 21.46
N ARG A 11 -0.99 17.51 20.13
CA ARG A 11 -1.94 16.80 19.26
C ARG A 11 -1.17 16.22 18.07
N ASN A 12 -1.27 14.92 17.86
CA ASN A 12 -0.70 14.23 16.67
C ASN A 12 -1.88 13.84 15.77
N VAL A 13 -2.10 14.62 14.72
CA VAL A 13 -3.31 14.54 13.90
C VAL A 13 -2.98 14.28 12.46
N GLY A 14 -3.65 13.28 11.87
CA GLY A 14 -3.63 13.03 10.44
C GLY A 14 -4.73 13.76 9.70
N ILE A 15 -4.47 14.22 8.49
CA ILE A 15 -5.51 14.71 7.60
C ILE A 15 -5.71 13.67 6.50
N MET A 16 -6.89 13.06 6.49
CA MET A 16 -7.28 12.03 5.55
C MET A 16 -8.47 12.48 4.70
N ALA A 17 -8.47 12.10 3.43
CA ALA A 17 -9.54 12.48 2.50
C ALA A 17 -9.53 11.60 1.25
N HIS A 18 -10.64 11.56 0.52
CA HIS A 18 -10.63 11.09 -0.87
C HIS A 18 -9.99 12.14 -1.80
N ILE A 19 -9.68 11.73 -3.03
CA ILE A 19 -9.13 12.61 -4.07
C ILE A 19 -10.09 13.79 -4.28
N ASP A 20 -9.54 14.98 -4.44
CA ASP A 20 -10.27 16.23 -4.66
C ASP A 20 -11.20 16.70 -3.52
N ALA A 21 -11.23 16.08 -2.34
CA ALA A 21 -11.97 16.63 -1.19
C ALA A 21 -11.43 17.97 -0.68
N GLY A 22 -10.22 18.33 -1.10
CA GLY A 22 -9.55 19.58 -0.70
C GLY A 22 -8.65 19.42 0.52
N LYS A 23 -8.08 18.23 0.71
CA LYS A 23 -7.13 17.89 1.78
C LYS A 23 -5.97 18.87 1.83
N THR A 24 -5.14 18.94 0.77
CA THR A 24 -3.97 19.81 0.70
C THR A 24 -4.35 21.27 0.89
N THR A 25 -5.46 21.74 0.29
CA THR A 25 -5.96 23.10 0.50
C THR A 25 -6.28 23.36 1.98
N THR A 26 -6.92 22.41 2.67
CA THR A 26 -7.24 22.53 4.10
C THR A 26 -5.96 22.60 4.93
N THR A 27 -4.98 21.74 4.65
CA THR A 27 -3.69 21.74 5.35
C THR A 27 -2.93 23.06 5.14
N GLU A 28 -2.87 23.57 3.91
CA GLU A 28 -2.23 24.87 3.60
C GLU A 28 -2.90 26.04 4.38
N ARG A 29 -4.23 26.02 4.52
CA ARG A 29 -4.94 27.04 5.32
C ARG A 29 -4.64 26.92 6.82
N ILE A 30 -4.52 25.68 7.33
CA ILE A 30 -4.08 25.46 8.72
C ILE A 30 -2.69 26.05 8.93
N LEU A 31 -1.73 25.79 8.03
CA LEU A 31 -0.36 26.32 8.13
C LEU A 31 -0.33 27.85 8.06
N PHE A 32 -1.18 28.45 7.24
CA PHE A 32 -1.31 29.90 7.13
C PHE A 32 -1.86 30.51 8.44
N TYR A 33 -2.99 30.02 8.97
CA TYR A 33 -3.59 30.57 10.19
C TYR A 33 -2.76 30.34 11.45
N THR A 34 -1.95 29.31 11.47
CA THR A 34 -1.00 29.05 12.57
C THR A 34 0.33 29.80 12.42
N GLY A 35 0.51 30.56 11.34
CA GLY A 35 1.69 31.41 11.10
C GLY A 35 2.94 30.65 10.68
N VAL A 36 2.84 29.37 10.35
CA VAL A 36 3.96 28.56 9.80
C VAL A 36 4.33 29.06 8.41
N GLU A 37 3.33 29.33 7.57
CA GLU A 37 3.52 29.93 6.27
C GLU A 37 2.95 31.35 6.23
N ARG A 38 3.66 32.25 5.52
CA ARG A 38 3.28 33.68 5.41
C ARG A 38 2.37 33.97 4.23
N LYS A 39 2.31 33.06 3.28
CA LYS A 39 1.45 33.16 2.09
C LYS A 39 0.66 31.86 1.95
N ILE A 40 -0.55 31.99 1.46
CA ILE A 40 -1.39 30.84 1.14
C ILE A 40 -0.80 30.18 -0.11
N GLY A 41 -0.40 28.91 0.00
CA GLY A 41 0.00 28.07 -1.14
C GLY A 41 -1.23 27.61 -1.92
N GLU A 42 -1.30 27.91 -3.22
CA GLU A 42 -2.36 27.41 -4.07
C GLU A 42 -1.93 26.09 -4.74
N VAL A 43 -2.70 25.04 -4.53
CA VAL A 43 -2.41 23.68 -5.04
C VAL A 43 -2.34 23.68 -6.56
N HIS A 44 -3.27 24.38 -7.23
CA HIS A 44 -3.32 24.46 -8.70
C HIS A 44 -2.14 25.21 -9.35
N GLU A 45 -1.40 25.98 -8.57
CA GLU A 45 -0.20 26.69 -9.01
C GLU A 45 1.10 25.96 -8.63
N GLY A 46 1.00 24.74 -8.03
CA GLY A 46 2.15 23.98 -7.57
C GLY A 46 2.92 24.62 -6.43
N GLN A 47 2.26 25.48 -5.62
CA GLN A 47 2.88 26.24 -4.53
C GLN A 47 2.60 25.65 -3.14
N ALA A 48 1.94 24.50 -3.07
CA ALA A 48 1.63 23.86 -1.79
C ALA A 48 2.90 23.38 -1.09
N THR A 49 3.05 23.76 0.18
CA THR A 49 4.22 23.44 1.00
C THR A 49 4.31 21.97 1.34
N MET A 50 3.15 21.31 1.52
CA MET A 50 3.09 19.89 1.90
C MET A 50 3.32 18.95 0.71
N ASP A 51 2.91 19.33 -0.50
CA ASP A 51 3.19 18.58 -1.73
C ASP A 51 4.56 19.01 -2.28
N TRP A 52 5.63 18.47 -1.70
CA TRP A 52 7.01 18.91 -1.96
C TRP A 52 7.69 18.19 -3.14
N MET A 53 7.16 17.05 -3.58
CA MET A 53 7.67 16.31 -4.73
C MET A 53 7.20 16.97 -6.04
N GLU A 54 8.07 17.03 -7.04
CA GLU A 54 7.71 17.54 -8.37
C GLU A 54 6.49 16.80 -8.95
N GLN A 55 6.40 15.47 -8.75
CA GLN A 55 5.28 14.67 -9.22
C GLN A 55 3.96 15.00 -8.50
N GLU A 56 4.00 15.34 -7.22
CA GLU A 56 2.82 15.82 -6.47
C GLU A 56 2.31 17.13 -7.03
N GLN A 57 3.23 18.07 -7.26
CA GLN A 57 2.90 19.40 -7.81
C GLN A 57 2.39 19.33 -9.24
N GLU A 58 3.01 18.51 -10.10
CA GLU A 58 2.59 18.31 -11.50
C GLU A 58 1.21 17.66 -11.61
N ARG A 59 0.89 16.72 -10.71
CA ARG A 59 -0.35 15.94 -10.76
C ARG A 59 -1.45 16.48 -9.86
N GLY A 60 -1.12 17.39 -8.93
CA GLY A 60 -2.06 17.95 -7.95
C GLY A 60 -2.57 16.92 -6.94
N ILE A 61 -1.80 15.85 -6.66
CA ILE A 61 -2.14 14.80 -5.71
C ILE A 61 -1.00 14.56 -4.72
N THR A 62 -1.32 14.31 -3.46
CA THR A 62 -0.33 13.88 -2.48
C THR A 62 0.03 12.41 -2.71
N ILE A 63 1.31 12.13 -2.82
CA ILE A 63 1.88 10.78 -3.05
C ILE A 63 2.49 10.24 -1.76
N THR A 64 3.29 11.06 -1.08
CA THR A 64 3.96 10.68 0.15
C THR A 64 3.43 11.48 1.33
N SER A 65 3.30 10.85 2.49
CA SER A 65 2.95 11.56 3.72
C SER A 65 4.03 12.56 4.10
N ALA A 66 3.61 13.79 4.42
CA ALA A 66 4.47 14.85 4.93
C ALA A 66 4.10 15.21 6.36
N ALA A 67 5.10 15.46 7.22
CA ALA A 67 4.89 15.84 8.60
C ALA A 67 5.27 17.32 8.81
N THR A 68 4.44 18.05 9.54
CA THR A 68 4.71 19.43 9.94
C THR A 68 4.22 19.70 11.35
N THR A 69 4.80 20.70 12.00
CA THR A 69 4.40 21.12 13.35
C THR A 69 3.92 22.56 13.30
N CYS A 70 2.78 22.82 13.92
CA CYS A 70 2.25 24.17 14.09
C CYS A 70 1.75 24.38 15.52
N PHE A 71 1.35 25.63 15.86
CA PHE A 71 0.90 25.99 17.19
C PHE A 71 -0.44 26.74 17.10
N TRP A 72 -1.40 26.36 17.95
CA TRP A 72 -2.70 27.01 18.05
C TRP A 72 -3.18 27.08 19.49
N LYS A 73 -3.53 28.26 19.96
CA LYS A 73 -4.01 28.50 21.35
C LYS A 73 -3.15 27.81 22.43
N GLY A 74 -1.82 27.88 22.28
CA GLY A 74 -0.87 27.28 23.22
C GLY A 74 -0.62 25.78 23.03
N HIS A 75 -1.38 25.11 22.16
CA HIS A 75 -1.17 23.70 21.83
C HIS A 75 -0.17 23.55 20.69
N ARG A 76 0.60 22.48 20.76
CA ARG A 76 1.43 22.00 19.66
C ARG A 76 0.64 20.98 18.84
N ILE A 77 0.51 21.21 17.56
CA ILE A 77 -0.18 20.30 16.64
C ILE A 77 0.84 19.78 15.64
N ASN A 78 1.09 18.47 15.68
CA ASN A 78 1.85 17.77 14.66
C ASN A 78 0.85 17.22 13.64
N ILE A 79 0.95 17.68 12.40
CA ILE A 79 0.08 17.28 11.31
C ILE A 79 0.84 16.33 10.41
N ILE A 80 0.25 15.17 10.10
CA ILE A 80 0.70 14.28 9.04
C ILE A 80 -0.34 14.34 7.91
N ASP A 81 0.06 14.89 6.77
CA ASP A 81 -0.75 14.90 5.57
C ASP A 81 -0.63 13.55 4.86
N THR A 82 -1.75 12.86 4.62
CA THR A 82 -1.77 11.51 4.06
C THR A 82 -2.26 11.51 2.62
N PRO A 83 -1.76 10.61 1.74
CA PRO A 83 -2.31 10.47 0.39
C PRO A 83 -3.79 10.09 0.40
N GLY A 84 -4.52 10.56 -0.61
CA GLY A 84 -5.94 10.20 -0.81
C GLY A 84 -6.15 9.08 -1.83
N HIS A 85 -5.12 8.66 -2.57
CA HIS A 85 -5.24 7.69 -3.65
C HIS A 85 -5.06 6.25 -3.15
N VAL A 86 -5.88 5.33 -3.66
CA VAL A 86 -5.86 3.91 -3.24
C VAL A 86 -4.52 3.18 -3.50
N ASP A 87 -3.73 3.64 -4.47
CA ASP A 87 -2.40 3.08 -4.74
C ASP A 87 -1.39 3.37 -3.63
N PHE A 88 -1.69 4.36 -2.75
CA PHE A 88 -0.84 4.79 -1.63
C PHE A 88 -1.45 4.51 -0.27
N THR A 89 -2.35 3.53 -0.17
CA THR A 89 -3.01 3.15 1.10
C THR A 89 -2.03 2.80 2.20
N VAL A 90 -0.86 2.30 1.85
CA VAL A 90 0.23 2.00 2.80
C VAL A 90 0.78 3.26 3.48
N GLU A 91 0.89 4.38 2.76
CA GLU A 91 1.27 5.66 3.35
C GLU A 91 0.22 6.12 4.38
N VAL A 92 -1.07 5.89 4.08
CA VAL A 92 -2.17 6.16 5.02
C VAL A 92 -2.06 5.26 6.24
N GLU A 93 -1.87 3.95 6.06
CA GLU A 93 -1.78 2.98 7.14
C GLU A 93 -0.59 3.25 8.06
N ARG A 94 0.60 3.54 7.50
CA ARG A 94 1.78 3.96 8.25
C ARG A 94 1.52 5.21 9.11
N SER A 95 0.82 6.17 8.54
CA SER A 95 0.49 7.41 9.23
C SER A 95 -0.53 7.18 10.34
N LEU A 96 -1.62 6.47 10.07
CA LEU A 96 -2.66 6.16 11.07
C LEU A 96 -2.10 5.43 12.29
N ARG A 97 -1.10 4.59 12.12
CA ARG A 97 -0.47 3.85 13.23
C ARG A 97 0.25 4.75 14.24
N VAL A 98 0.71 5.92 13.80
CA VAL A 98 1.48 6.85 14.63
C VAL A 98 0.72 8.12 14.99
N LEU A 99 -0.57 8.18 14.68
CA LEU A 99 -1.44 9.31 15.01
C LEU A 99 -2.28 9.03 16.24
N ASP A 100 -2.62 10.10 16.98
CA ASP A 100 -3.55 10.01 18.11
C ASP A 100 -4.99 10.27 17.64
N GLY A 101 -5.18 11.03 16.57
CA GLY A 101 -6.46 11.31 15.98
C GLY A 101 -6.36 11.70 14.50
N ALA A 102 -7.49 11.80 13.82
CA ALA A 102 -7.54 12.17 12.41
C ALA A 102 -8.67 13.14 12.09
N VAL A 103 -8.43 14.06 11.15
CA VAL A 103 -9.44 14.89 10.51
C VAL A 103 -9.80 14.25 9.17
N ALA A 104 -11.02 13.78 9.04
CA ALA A 104 -11.55 13.25 7.80
C ALA A 104 -12.23 14.39 7.01
N VAL A 105 -11.61 14.76 5.89
CA VAL A 105 -12.13 15.82 5.01
C VAL A 105 -13.00 15.19 3.94
N PHE A 106 -14.25 15.61 3.86
CA PHE A 106 -15.22 15.21 2.85
C PHE A 106 -15.60 16.40 1.97
N SER A 107 -15.91 16.15 0.72
CA SER A 107 -16.54 17.15 -0.14
C SER A 107 -18.04 17.23 0.19
N ALA A 108 -18.54 18.41 0.51
CA ALA A 108 -19.96 18.61 0.79
C ALA A 108 -20.87 18.36 -0.44
N VAL A 109 -20.27 18.26 -1.64
CA VAL A 109 -20.97 17.94 -2.89
C VAL A 109 -21.05 16.44 -3.10
N ASP A 110 -19.91 15.73 -2.85
CA ASP A 110 -19.76 14.33 -3.21
C ASP A 110 -20.11 13.36 -2.05
N GLY A 111 -20.13 13.86 -0.81
CA GLY A 111 -20.36 13.07 0.38
C GLY A 111 -19.30 12.00 0.62
N VAL A 112 -19.71 10.83 1.09
CA VAL A 112 -18.84 9.67 1.31
C VAL A 112 -18.61 8.93 0.01
N GLN A 113 -17.36 8.86 -0.43
CA GLN A 113 -16.88 8.17 -1.63
C GLN A 113 -16.24 6.82 -1.26
N PRO A 114 -16.12 5.83 -2.18
CA PRO A 114 -15.51 4.52 -1.90
C PRO A 114 -14.08 4.60 -1.31
N GLN A 115 -13.31 5.60 -1.73
CA GLN A 115 -11.98 5.85 -1.16
C GLN A 115 -12.06 6.32 0.29
N SER A 116 -13.06 7.13 0.63
CA SER A 116 -13.33 7.53 2.03
C SER A 116 -13.64 6.32 2.90
N GLU A 117 -14.46 5.36 2.40
CA GLU A 117 -14.77 4.12 3.11
C GLU A 117 -13.50 3.31 3.40
N THR A 118 -12.58 3.21 2.43
CA THR A 118 -11.34 2.45 2.58
C THR A 118 -10.46 3.05 3.69
N VAL A 119 -10.23 4.36 3.65
CA VAL A 119 -9.42 5.06 4.66
C VAL A 119 -10.10 5.03 6.03
N TRP A 120 -11.43 5.12 6.06
CA TRP A 120 -12.21 5.04 7.29
C TRP A 120 -12.08 3.67 7.96
N ARG A 121 -12.17 2.56 7.21
CA ARG A 121 -11.96 1.20 7.73
C ARG A 121 -10.54 1.00 8.27
N GLN A 122 -9.54 1.61 7.64
CA GLN A 122 -8.18 1.58 8.18
C GLN A 122 -8.09 2.32 9.53
N ALA A 123 -8.75 3.47 9.66
CA ALA A 123 -8.83 4.19 10.93
C ALA A 123 -9.59 3.38 12.00
N ASP A 124 -10.62 2.61 11.63
CA ASP A 124 -11.32 1.69 12.53
C ASP A 124 -10.40 0.55 13.02
N LYS A 125 -9.61 -0.03 12.11
CA LYS A 125 -8.62 -1.08 12.45
C LYS A 125 -7.67 -0.63 13.57
N TYR A 126 -7.21 0.62 13.51
CA TYR A 126 -6.30 1.20 14.52
C TYR A 126 -7.02 1.98 15.62
N LYS A 127 -8.35 1.96 15.66
CA LYS A 127 -9.18 2.68 16.63
C LYS A 127 -8.84 4.17 16.76
N VAL A 128 -8.48 4.81 15.65
CA VAL A 128 -8.11 6.23 15.62
C VAL A 128 -9.34 7.12 15.77
N PRO A 129 -9.45 7.98 16.81
CA PRO A 129 -10.49 8.97 16.95
C PRO A 129 -10.55 9.94 15.77
N ARG A 130 -11.75 10.33 15.36
CA ARG A 130 -11.96 11.13 14.14
C ARG A 130 -12.82 12.34 14.36
N LEU A 131 -12.50 13.40 13.60
CA LEU A 131 -13.31 14.61 13.41
C LEU A 131 -13.65 14.68 11.92
N ALA A 132 -14.90 14.87 11.55
CA ALA A 132 -15.32 15.05 10.16
C ALA A 132 -15.37 16.54 9.81
N PHE A 133 -14.74 16.92 8.69
CA PHE A 133 -14.79 18.26 8.14
C PHE A 133 -15.42 18.25 6.74
N PHE A 134 -16.62 18.82 6.61
CA PHE A 134 -17.30 18.97 5.31
C PHE A 134 -16.82 20.24 4.63
N ASN A 135 -15.92 20.05 3.68
CA ASN A 135 -15.28 21.10 2.88
C ASN A 135 -16.10 21.40 1.62
N LYS A 136 -15.81 22.51 0.96
CA LYS A 136 -16.45 22.96 -0.27
C LYS A 136 -17.94 23.31 -0.11
N MET A 137 -18.32 23.85 1.04
CA MET A 137 -19.69 24.34 1.28
C MET A 137 -20.13 25.46 0.31
N ASP A 138 -19.17 26.08 -0.39
CA ASP A 138 -19.36 27.13 -1.40
C ASP A 138 -19.65 26.61 -2.80
N ARG A 139 -19.61 25.31 -3.02
CA ARG A 139 -19.80 24.70 -4.35
C ARG A 139 -21.27 24.37 -4.61
N ILE A 140 -21.67 24.50 -5.90
CA ILE A 140 -23.03 24.11 -6.35
C ILE A 140 -23.25 22.63 -6.03
N GLY A 141 -24.38 22.31 -5.40
CA GLY A 141 -24.74 20.96 -4.96
C GLY A 141 -24.25 20.62 -3.54
N ALA A 142 -23.60 21.53 -2.82
CA ALA A 142 -23.18 21.30 -1.45
C ALA A 142 -24.38 21.04 -0.52
N ASN A 143 -24.34 19.91 0.21
CA ASN A 143 -25.43 19.48 1.09
C ASN A 143 -24.88 18.88 2.39
N PHE A 144 -24.96 19.63 3.47
CA PHE A 144 -24.46 19.25 4.80
C PHE A 144 -25.22 18.04 5.36
N ASP A 145 -26.55 18.07 5.30
CA ASP A 145 -27.39 17.03 5.89
C ASP A 145 -27.24 15.68 5.19
N MET A 146 -27.04 15.69 3.85
CA MET A 146 -26.67 14.50 3.06
C MET A 146 -25.36 13.90 3.56
N CYS A 147 -24.33 14.72 3.77
CA CYS A 147 -23.02 14.22 4.23
C CYS A 147 -23.10 13.61 5.63
N VAL A 148 -23.92 14.18 6.54
CA VAL A 148 -24.17 13.60 7.87
C VAL A 148 -24.85 12.23 7.74
N SER A 149 -25.88 12.12 6.88
CA SER A 149 -26.56 10.84 6.60
C SER A 149 -25.60 9.81 6.00
N ASP A 150 -24.76 10.21 5.06
CA ASP A 150 -23.76 9.34 4.42
C ASP A 150 -22.79 8.72 5.42
N ILE A 151 -22.28 9.49 6.39
CA ILE A 151 -21.41 8.96 7.45
C ILE A 151 -22.15 7.88 8.25
N LYS A 152 -23.41 8.13 8.60
CA LYS A 152 -24.23 7.20 9.36
C LYS A 152 -24.54 5.92 8.58
N GLU A 153 -24.96 6.05 7.33
CA GLU A 153 -25.44 4.93 6.50
C GLU A 153 -24.29 4.13 5.87
N LYS A 154 -23.27 4.82 5.33
CA LYS A 154 -22.19 4.17 4.57
C LYS A 154 -21.00 3.77 5.46
N LEU A 155 -20.71 4.56 6.52
CA LEU A 155 -19.58 4.31 7.40
C LEU A 155 -19.99 3.68 8.75
N GLY A 156 -21.30 3.58 9.05
CA GLY A 156 -21.79 2.96 10.28
C GLY A 156 -21.37 3.68 11.58
N SER A 157 -21.01 4.96 11.48
CA SER A 157 -20.53 5.76 12.59
C SER A 157 -21.63 6.73 13.09
N ASN A 158 -21.46 7.31 14.26
CA ASN A 158 -22.39 8.28 14.83
C ASN A 158 -21.89 9.73 14.63
N PRO A 159 -22.25 10.41 13.51
CA PRO A 159 -21.86 11.78 13.27
C PRO A 159 -22.68 12.74 14.14
N VAL A 160 -22.01 13.58 14.90
CA VAL A 160 -22.64 14.60 15.78
C VAL A 160 -22.22 15.98 15.32
N PRO A 161 -23.10 16.73 14.63
CA PRO A 161 -22.85 18.12 14.29
C PRO A 161 -22.62 18.98 15.55
N ILE A 162 -21.47 19.67 15.59
CA ILE A 162 -21.19 20.69 16.60
C ILE A 162 -21.33 22.09 16.02
N GLN A 163 -21.62 22.17 14.74
CA GLN A 163 -21.86 23.38 13.95
C GLN A 163 -22.91 23.06 12.88
N ILE A 164 -23.69 24.08 12.49
CA ILE A 164 -24.53 24.00 11.30
C ILE A 164 -24.17 25.14 10.34
N PRO A 165 -24.27 24.95 9.03
CA PRO A 165 -23.92 25.98 8.05
C PRO A 165 -24.97 27.11 8.00
N ILE A 166 -24.49 28.33 7.75
CA ILE A 166 -25.29 29.50 7.41
C ILE A 166 -25.27 29.67 5.88
N GLY A 167 -26.33 29.25 5.22
CA GLY A 167 -26.39 29.19 3.78
C GLY A 167 -25.64 27.99 3.21
N ALA A 168 -25.67 27.85 1.89
CA ALA A 168 -24.93 26.87 1.11
C ALA A 168 -24.60 27.45 -0.27
N GLU A 169 -23.66 26.84 -0.98
CA GLU A 169 -23.24 27.28 -2.31
C GLU A 169 -22.74 28.76 -2.28
N ASP A 170 -23.14 29.57 -3.23
CA ASP A 170 -22.76 30.99 -3.31
C ASP A 170 -23.24 31.82 -2.08
N GLN A 171 -24.21 31.31 -1.33
CA GLN A 171 -24.77 31.96 -0.15
C GLN A 171 -24.14 31.47 1.15
N PHE A 172 -23.10 30.67 1.09
CA PHE A 172 -22.40 30.21 2.30
C PHE A 172 -21.65 31.37 2.97
N GLU A 173 -22.18 31.84 4.11
CA GLU A 173 -21.64 32.97 4.87
C GLU A 173 -20.72 32.55 6.01
N GLY A 174 -21.02 31.41 6.66
CA GLY A 174 -20.36 30.97 7.87
C GLY A 174 -21.08 29.80 8.55
N ILE A 175 -21.03 29.77 9.87
CA ILE A 175 -21.58 28.68 10.67
C ILE A 175 -22.32 29.23 11.91
N VAL A 176 -23.23 28.43 12.43
CA VAL A 176 -23.72 28.57 13.84
C VAL A 176 -22.93 27.59 14.69
N ASP A 177 -22.24 28.09 15.70
CA ASP A 177 -21.60 27.30 16.76
C ASP A 177 -22.66 26.83 17.76
N LEU A 178 -22.88 25.52 17.85
CA LEU A 178 -23.91 24.92 18.71
C LEU A 178 -23.50 24.87 20.19
N ILE A 179 -22.24 25.11 20.51
CA ILE A 179 -21.73 25.15 21.88
C ILE A 179 -21.94 26.55 22.48
N GLU A 180 -21.53 27.56 21.73
CA GLU A 180 -21.66 28.97 22.10
C GLU A 180 -23.05 29.53 21.80
N MET A 181 -23.84 28.88 20.93
CA MET A 181 -25.09 29.36 20.36
C MET A 181 -24.93 30.78 19.76
N LYS A 182 -23.96 30.92 18.88
CA LYS A 182 -23.61 32.15 18.16
C LYS A 182 -23.36 31.87 16.69
N GLU A 183 -23.65 32.87 15.85
CA GLU A 183 -23.21 32.86 14.45
C GLU A 183 -21.77 33.33 14.35
N LEU A 184 -20.97 32.63 13.57
CA LEU A 184 -19.63 33.01 13.10
C LEU A 184 -19.70 33.28 11.62
N VAL A 185 -19.56 34.55 11.20
CA VAL A 185 -19.76 34.99 9.82
C VAL A 185 -18.48 35.61 9.27
N TRP A 186 -18.04 35.18 8.10
CA TRP A 186 -16.87 35.73 7.40
C TRP A 186 -17.33 36.81 6.42
N PRO A 187 -16.92 38.07 6.58
CA PRO A 187 -17.26 39.16 5.65
C PRO A 187 -16.70 38.86 4.25
N ILE A 188 -17.39 39.32 3.19
CA ILE A 188 -17.02 39.05 1.79
C ILE A 188 -15.62 39.59 1.45
N ASP A 189 -15.27 40.76 1.97
CA ASP A 189 -13.99 41.46 1.73
C ASP A 189 -12.99 41.27 2.89
N SER A 190 -13.06 40.15 3.63
CA SER A 190 -12.15 39.91 4.73
C SER A 190 -10.72 39.63 4.22
N ASP A 191 -9.73 39.99 5.03
CA ASP A 191 -8.31 39.79 4.88
C ASP A 191 -7.91 38.31 4.87
N GLN A 192 -8.18 37.63 3.78
CA GLN A 192 -7.93 36.18 3.61
C GLN A 192 -8.59 35.32 4.72
N GLY A 193 -9.75 35.74 5.24
CA GLY A 193 -10.51 35.01 6.27
C GLY A 193 -9.89 35.02 7.66
N GLN A 194 -8.93 35.92 7.95
CA GLN A 194 -8.29 36.00 9.28
C GLN A 194 -9.28 36.46 10.38
N HIS A 195 -10.25 37.29 10.02
CA HIS A 195 -11.26 37.80 10.93
C HIS A 195 -12.66 37.32 10.56
N TYR A 196 -13.44 37.05 11.55
CA TYR A 196 -14.87 36.75 11.46
C TYR A 196 -15.67 37.48 12.54
N ASP A 197 -16.92 37.77 12.22
CA ASP A 197 -17.85 38.41 13.16
C ASP A 197 -18.58 37.35 13.95
N THR A 198 -18.72 37.60 15.26
CA THR A 198 -19.59 36.80 16.15
C THR A 198 -20.88 37.55 16.40
N LYS A 199 -22.03 36.93 16.10
CA LYS A 199 -23.36 37.53 16.19
C LYS A 199 -24.34 36.63 16.93
N ASP A 200 -25.46 37.17 17.41
CA ASP A 200 -26.58 36.36 17.85
C ASP A 200 -27.21 35.63 16.67
N ILE A 201 -27.76 34.44 16.94
CA ILE A 201 -28.39 33.62 15.92
C ILE A 201 -29.60 34.36 15.36
N ARG A 202 -29.65 34.47 14.03
CA ARG A 202 -30.78 35.08 13.31
C ARG A 202 -32.05 34.24 13.51
N ALA A 203 -33.21 34.91 13.61
CA ALA A 203 -34.48 34.26 13.97
C ALA A 203 -34.85 33.05 13.10
N GLU A 204 -34.44 33.06 11.80
CA GLU A 204 -34.71 32.02 10.84
C GLU A 204 -33.88 30.72 11.07
N LEU A 205 -32.78 30.80 11.79
CA LEU A 205 -31.91 29.67 12.13
C LEU A 205 -32.07 29.19 13.58
N GLN A 206 -32.79 29.93 14.41
CA GLN A 206 -32.91 29.68 15.86
C GLN A 206 -33.45 28.27 16.12
N GLU A 207 -34.57 27.91 15.50
CA GLU A 207 -35.23 26.61 15.69
C GLU A 207 -34.31 25.46 15.26
N LYS A 208 -33.68 25.56 14.05
CA LYS A 208 -32.73 24.55 13.54
C LYS A 208 -31.51 24.42 14.46
N ALA A 209 -31.00 25.51 14.99
CA ALA A 209 -29.86 25.51 15.91
C ALA A 209 -30.22 24.85 17.25
N GLU A 210 -31.40 25.12 17.78
CA GLU A 210 -31.88 24.51 19.03
C GLU A 210 -32.11 23.00 18.87
N GLU A 211 -32.71 22.57 17.77
CA GLU A 211 -32.87 21.13 17.44
C GLU A 211 -31.52 20.42 17.31
N ALA A 212 -30.59 21.01 16.57
CA ALA A 212 -29.24 20.47 16.37
C ALA A 212 -28.44 20.42 17.69
N ARG A 213 -28.57 21.45 18.54
CA ARG A 213 -27.97 21.46 19.88
C ARG A 213 -28.56 20.37 20.78
N GLN A 214 -29.88 20.20 20.75
CA GLN A 214 -30.54 19.15 21.50
C GLN A 214 -30.02 17.75 21.09
N TYR A 215 -29.95 17.47 19.82
CA TYR A 215 -29.39 16.23 19.30
C TYR A 215 -27.92 16.01 19.72
N MET A 216 -27.10 17.07 19.68
CA MET A 216 -25.71 17.02 20.15
C MET A 216 -25.66 16.69 21.67
N LEU A 217 -26.48 17.33 22.51
CA LEU A 217 -26.51 17.07 23.94
C LEU A 217 -26.99 15.64 24.24
N GLU A 218 -28.02 15.15 23.59
CA GLU A 218 -28.52 13.78 23.73
C GLU A 218 -27.42 12.75 23.39
N SER A 219 -26.70 12.97 22.30
CA SER A 219 -25.59 12.10 21.88
C SER A 219 -24.41 12.08 22.88
N ILE A 220 -24.16 13.19 23.57
CA ILE A 220 -23.09 13.29 24.58
C ILE A 220 -23.50 12.59 25.88
N VAL A 221 -24.71 12.86 26.35
CA VAL A 221 -25.18 12.35 27.66
C VAL A 221 -25.33 10.83 27.65
N GLU A 222 -25.59 10.21 26.50
CA GLU A 222 -25.58 8.75 26.33
C GLU A 222 -24.25 8.11 26.69
N THR A 223 -23.15 8.87 26.67
CA THR A 223 -21.77 8.38 26.88
C THR A 223 -21.22 8.68 28.28
N ASP A 224 -21.97 9.40 29.11
CA ASP A 224 -21.53 9.81 30.46
C ASP A 224 -22.69 9.87 31.47
N ASP A 225 -22.68 8.93 32.43
CA ASP A 225 -23.74 8.79 33.44
C ASP A 225 -23.98 10.07 34.25
N ALA A 226 -22.95 10.84 34.59
CA ALA A 226 -23.08 12.06 35.35
C ALA A 226 -23.77 13.19 34.55
N LEU A 227 -23.44 13.26 33.23
CA LEU A 227 -24.14 14.21 32.35
C LEU A 227 -25.58 13.76 32.08
N MET A 228 -25.83 12.46 32.04
CA MET A 228 -27.17 11.88 31.89
C MET A 228 -28.06 12.24 33.07
N GLU A 229 -27.58 12.11 34.30
CA GLU A 229 -28.33 12.51 35.52
C GLU A 229 -28.70 13.99 35.52
N LYS A 230 -27.75 14.86 35.15
CA LYS A 230 -28.01 16.32 35.04
C LYS A 230 -29.04 16.62 33.95
N PHE A 231 -28.91 16.05 32.78
CA PHE A 231 -29.79 16.28 31.65
C PHE A 231 -31.24 15.89 31.98
N PHE A 232 -31.46 14.69 32.52
CA PHE A 232 -32.78 14.24 32.93
C PHE A 232 -33.30 14.95 34.20
N GLY A 233 -32.41 15.47 35.05
CA GLY A 233 -32.73 16.31 36.18
C GLY A 233 -33.19 17.73 35.81
N GLY A 234 -33.05 18.11 34.53
CA GLY A 234 -33.33 19.45 34.03
C GLY A 234 -32.32 20.51 34.47
N GLU A 235 -31.11 20.08 34.87
CA GLU A 235 -30.01 20.97 35.20
C GLU A 235 -29.31 21.45 33.93
N GLU A 236 -28.83 22.69 33.96
CA GLU A 236 -28.06 23.22 32.81
C GLU A 236 -26.69 22.54 32.72
N ILE A 237 -26.35 22.01 31.52
CA ILE A 237 -25.02 21.50 31.24
C ILE A 237 -24.14 22.66 30.76
N THR A 238 -23.05 22.90 31.48
CA THR A 238 -22.14 24.01 31.19
C THR A 238 -21.34 23.76 29.91
N LYS A 239 -20.82 24.83 29.32
CA LYS A 239 -19.95 24.74 28.13
C LYS A 239 -18.75 23.82 28.35
N GLU A 240 -18.09 23.91 29.50
CA GLU A 240 -16.93 23.10 29.88
C GLU A 240 -17.30 21.62 29.95
N GLU A 241 -18.48 21.31 30.48
CA GLU A 241 -19.00 19.92 30.52
C GLU A 241 -19.33 19.40 29.15
N ILE A 242 -19.93 20.22 28.28
CA ILE A 242 -20.16 19.84 26.86
C ILE A 242 -18.85 19.52 26.16
N ILE A 243 -17.84 20.39 26.25
CA ILE A 243 -16.51 20.18 25.62
C ILE A 243 -15.87 18.92 26.17
N LYS A 244 -15.92 18.68 27.48
CA LYS A 244 -15.36 17.48 28.11
C LYS A 244 -16.09 16.20 27.66
N GLY A 245 -17.43 16.25 27.61
CA GLY A 245 -18.24 15.12 27.12
C GLY A 245 -17.98 14.79 25.66
N LEU A 246 -17.95 15.79 24.76
CA LEU A 246 -17.62 15.64 23.37
C LEU A 246 -16.22 15.02 23.18
N ARG A 247 -15.21 15.54 23.92
CA ARG A 247 -13.86 15.03 23.87
C ARG A 247 -13.80 13.56 24.28
N LYS A 248 -14.39 13.17 25.39
CA LYS A 248 -14.44 11.80 25.89
C LYS A 248 -15.10 10.88 24.88
N ALA A 249 -16.29 11.24 24.41
CA ALA A 249 -17.04 10.46 23.43
C ALA A 249 -16.30 10.31 22.09
N THR A 250 -15.52 11.33 21.68
CA THR A 250 -14.68 11.30 20.48
C THR A 250 -13.49 10.34 20.67
N ILE A 251 -12.78 10.41 21.80
CA ILE A 251 -11.65 9.55 22.13
C ILE A 251 -12.09 8.09 22.22
N ASP A 252 -13.26 7.83 22.79
CA ASP A 252 -13.85 6.49 22.90
C ASP A 252 -14.43 5.98 21.57
N ASN A 253 -14.34 6.76 20.48
CA ASN A 253 -14.92 6.46 19.16
C ASN A 253 -16.43 6.19 19.16
N THR A 254 -17.17 6.71 20.14
CA THR A 254 -18.63 6.58 20.22
C THR A 254 -19.35 7.61 19.36
N ILE A 255 -18.75 8.77 19.15
CA ILE A 255 -19.22 9.82 18.26
C ILE A 255 -18.13 10.31 17.33
N VAL A 256 -18.54 10.94 16.23
CA VAL A 256 -17.68 11.68 15.31
C VAL A 256 -18.16 13.12 15.26
N PRO A 257 -17.46 14.10 15.90
CA PRO A 257 -17.83 15.51 15.79
C PRO A 257 -17.77 15.96 14.33
N VAL A 258 -18.77 16.72 13.90
CA VAL A 258 -18.88 17.22 12.53
C VAL A 258 -18.77 18.74 12.52
N VAL A 259 -17.86 19.24 11.67
CA VAL A 259 -17.67 20.66 11.38
C VAL A 259 -17.72 20.88 9.86
N CYS A 260 -17.98 22.10 9.43
CA CYS A 260 -18.06 22.41 7.99
C CYS A 260 -17.38 23.73 7.65
N GLY A 261 -17.08 23.93 6.35
CA GLY A 261 -16.46 25.13 5.87
C GLY A 261 -16.09 25.10 4.39
N THR A 262 -15.29 26.07 3.98
CA THR A 262 -14.70 26.10 2.64
C THR A 262 -13.25 26.58 2.73
N ALA A 263 -12.31 25.64 2.58
CA ALA A 263 -10.89 25.94 2.64
C ALA A 263 -10.46 26.90 1.52
N PHE A 264 -11.00 26.70 0.30
CA PHE A 264 -10.68 27.57 -0.85
C PHE A 264 -11.09 29.03 -0.63
N LYS A 265 -12.24 29.27 -0.01
CA LYS A 265 -12.74 30.63 0.33
C LYS A 265 -12.27 31.12 1.70
N ASN A 266 -11.36 30.41 2.35
CA ASN A 266 -10.78 30.78 3.65
C ASN A 266 -11.80 30.95 4.78
N LYS A 267 -12.89 30.17 4.79
CA LYS A 267 -13.93 30.25 5.82
C LYS A 267 -13.94 29.01 6.69
N CYS A 268 -14.13 29.20 8.00
CA CYS A 268 -14.34 28.15 9.03
C CYS A 268 -13.11 27.25 9.34
N ILE A 269 -11.89 27.68 8.99
CA ILE A 269 -10.67 26.93 9.34
C ILE A 269 -10.25 27.15 10.80
N GLN A 270 -10.46 28.35 11.35
CA GLN A 270 -10.17 28.60 12.75
C GLN A 270 -11.06 27.75 13.69
N PRO A 271 -12.40 27.62 13.47
CA PRO A 271 -13.22 26.66 14.19
C PRO A 271 -12.78 25.20 14.04
N LEU A 272 -12.27 24.80 12.87
CA LEU A 272 -11.66 23.46 12.68
C LEU A 272 -10.43 23.28 13.58
N LEU A 273 -9.54 24.28 13.66
CA LEU A 273 -8.38 24.28 14.57
C LEU A 273 -8.80 24.22 16.04
N ASP A 274 -9.86 24.95 16.42
CA ASP A 274 -10.44 24.89 17.76
C ASP A 274 -11.00 23.50 18.08
N ALA A 275 -11.68 22.87 17.13
CA ALA A 275 -12.18 21.50 17.27
C ALA A 275 -11.04 20.47 17.42
N ILE A 276 -9.95 20.61 16.67
CA ILE A 276 -8.75 19.75 16.82
C ILE A 276 -8.19 19.87 18.23
N VAL A 277 -8.03 21.08 18.76
CA VAL A 277 -7.47 21.32 20.09
C VAL A 277 -8.40 20.78 21.17
N ASN A 278 -9.72 21.02 21.06
CA ASN A 278 -10.68 20.67 22.06
C ASN A 278 -11.06 19.19 22.11
N TYR A 279 -11.17 18.52 20.96
CA TYR A 279 -11.78 17.19 20.89
C TYR A 279 -10.79 16.07 20.49
N MET A 280 -9.69 16.38 19.77
CA MET A 280 -8.72 15.34 19.44
C MET A 280 -7.89 14.94 20.66
N PRO A 281 -7.49 13.66 20.76
CA PRO A 281 -6.71 13.15 21.87
C PRO A 281 -5.33 13.81 21.95
N ALA A 282 -4.82 13.92 23.17
CA ALA A 282 -3.42 14.11 23.46
C ALA A 282 -2.74 12.75 23.61
N PRO A 283 -1.41 12.66 23.48
CA PRO A 283 -0.70 11.39 23.75
C PRO A 283 -1.02 10.83 25.16
N THR A 284 -1.30 11.68 26.15
CA THR A 284 -1.66 11.29 27.52
C THR A 284 -3.03 10.62 27.64
N ASP A 285 -3.91 10.76 26.67
CA ASP A 285 -5.21 10.07 26.67
C ASP A 285 -5.06 8.58 26.35
N VAL A 286 -3.90 8.17 25.76
CA VAL A 286 -3.49 6.78 25.60
C VAL A 286 -2.60 6.43 26.78
N ALA A 287 -3.16 5.79 27.80
CA ALA A 287 -2.49 5.61 29.08
C ALA A 287 -1.21 4.79 29.02
N MET A 288 -1.17 3.74 28.21
CA MET A 288 -0.02 2.84 28.06
C MET A 288 0.16 2.40 26.62
N VAL A 289 1.41 2.15 26.26
CA VAL A 289 1.77 1.53 24.97
C VAL A 289 2.09 0.08 25.23
N GLU A 290 1.33 -0.79 24.59
CA GLU A 290 1.52 -2.24 24.66
C GLU A 290 2.59 -2.68 23.64
N GLY A 291 3.46 -3.57 24.08
CA GLY A 291 4.47 -4.21 23.24
C GLY A 291 4.76 -5.61 23.72
N ARG A 292 5.75 -6.26 23.12
CA ARG A 292 6.14 -7.64 23.41
C ARG A 292 7.62 -7.72 23.78
N ASP A 293 7.97 -8.71 24.60
CA ASP A 293 9.37 -9.01 24.90
C ASP A 293 10.06 -9.56 23.62
N PRO A 294 11.19 -8.98 23.18
CA PRO A 294 11.90 -9.45 21.98
C PRO A 294 12.38 -10.90 22.06
N LYS A 295 12.59 -11.42 23.29
CA LYS A 295 13.08 -12.80 23.53
C LYS A 295 11.93 -13.79 23.69
N ASN A 296 10.79 -13.34 24.17
CA ASN A 296 9.59 -14.15 24.34
C ASN A 296 8.34 -13.37 23.91
N PRO A 297 7.94 -13.45 22.62
CA PRO A 297 6.83 -12.68 22.07
C PRO A 297 5.47 -12.92 22.73
N ASP A 298 5.31 -13.97 23.54
CA ASP A 298 4.08 -14.25 24.29
C ASP A 298 3.92 -13.37 25.54
N ILE A 299 5.01 -12.71 25.97
CA ILE A 299 4.99 -11.79 27.12
C ILE A 299 4.67 -10.38 26.62
N LEU A 300 3.53 -9.83 27.10
CA LEU A 300 3.16 -8.45 26.89
C LEU A 300 3.91 -7.55 27.90
N ILE A 301 4.35 -6.40 27.43
CA ILE A 301 5.03 -5.36 28.20
C ILE A 301 4.26 -4.05 27.97
N ASP A 302 3.72 -3.50 29.04
CA ASP A 302 3.11 -2.18 29.03
C ASP A 302 4.14 -1.12 29.39
N ARG A 303 4.08 0.03 28.71
CA ARG A 303 4.97 1.15 29.00
C ARG A 303 4.18 2.44 29.05
N GLU A 304 4.39 3.20 30.13
CA GLU A 304 3.73 4.47 30.34
C GLU A 304 4.19 5.51 29.31
N MET A 305 3.26 6.30 28.80
CA MET A 305 3.55 7.42 27.92
C MET A 305 4.00 8.63 28.74
N SER A 306 5.23 8.62 29.18
CA SER A 306 5.87 9.69 29.95
C SER A 306 7.30 9.93 29.53
N ASP A 307 7.85 11.11 29.84
CA ASP A 307 9.26 11.45 29.57
C ASP A 307 10.23 10.68 30.50
N GLU A 308 9.77 10.19 31.65
CA GLU A 308 10.55 9.46 32.66
C GLU A 308 10.65 7.97 32.36
N ALA A 309 9.77 7.43 31.53
CA ALA A 309 9.78 6.02 31.16
C ALA A 309 11.00 5.66 30.30
N PRO A 310 11.41 4.39 30.23
CA PRO A 310 12.49 3.96 29.32
C PRO A 310 12.10 4.23 27.88
N PHE A 311 13.06 4.74 27.08
CA PHE A 311 12.83 5.10 25.68
C PHE A 311 12.24 3.96 24.86
N ALA A 312 11.17 4.25 24.12
CA ALA A 312 10.59 3.40 23.10
C ALA A 312 9.98 4.24 21.97
N SER A 313 10.27 3.87 20.73
CA SER A 313 9.77 4.55 19.54
C SER A 313 9.54 3.59 18.38
N LEU A 314 8.68 3.98 17.47
CA LEU A 314 8.37 3.24 16.25
C LEU A 314 8.87 4.01 15.04
N ALA A 315 9.71 3.38 14.22
CA ALA A 315 10.12 3.90 12.92
C ALA A 315 8.99 3.62 11.90
N PHE A 316 8.32 4.66 11.43
CA PHE A 316 7.15 4.49 10.58
C PHE A 316 7.35 4.86 9.10
N LYS A 317 8.45 5.56 8.79
CA LYS A 317 8.78 5.93 7.41
C LYS A 317 10.29 6.05 7.24
N VAL A 318 10.79 5.51 6.15
CA VAL A 318 12.17 5.71 5.69
C VAL A 318 12.12 6.40 4.34
N MET A 319 12.99 7.39 4.12
CA MET A 319 13.16 8.04 2.82
C MET A 319 14.63 8.35 2.56
N THR A 320 14.99 8.46 1.31
CA THR A 320 16.31 8.88 0.86
C THR A 320 16.27 10.36 0.49
N ASP A 321 17.06 11.16 1.16
CA ASP A 321 17.20 12.57 0.89
C ASP A 321 18.53 12.86 0.16
N PRO A 322 18.52 13.67 -0.91
CA PRO A 322 19.73 13.90 -1.71
C PRO A 322 20.85 14.63 -0.94
N PHE A 323 20.54 15.35 0.14
CA PHE A 323 21.51 16.16 0.89
C PHE A 323 22.00 15.51 2.19
N VAL A 324 21.09 14.86 2.92
CA VAL A 324 21.41 14.27 4.22
C VAL A 324 21.48 12.75 4.20
N GLY A 325 21.11 12.13 3.09
CA GLY A 325 21.08 10.70 2.92
C GLY A 325 19.81 10.08 3.50
N ARG A 326 19.95 8.92 4.15
CA ARG A 326 18.81 8.19 4.71
C ARG A 326 18.22 8.90 5.92
N LEU A 327 16.93 9.21 5.85
CA LEU A 327 16.08 9.74 6.90
C LEU A 327 15.13 8.68 7.41
N THR A 328 15.09 8.46 8.71
CA THR A 328 14.14 7.57 9.36
C THR A 328 13.20 8.38 10.24
N PHE A 329 11.94 8.46 9.88
CA PHE A 329 10.92 9.11 10.70
C PHE A 329 10.46 8.15 11.79
N PHE A 330 10.37 8.66 13.01
CA PHE A 330 9.96 7.89 14.17
C PHE A 330 9.07 8.70 15.11
N ARG A 331 8.16 8.00 15.78
CA ARG A 331 7.37 8.55 16.88
C ARG A 331 7.89 7.99 18.19
N VAL A 332 8.10 8.84 19.18
CA VAL A 332 8.46 8.45 20.53
C VAL A 332 7.17 8.18 21.33
N TYR A 333 7.05 6.98 21.86
CA TYR A 333 5.93 6.56 22.69
C TYR A 333 6.25 6.62 24.18
N ALA A 334 7.53 6.51 24.56
CA ALA A 334 7.96 6.59 25.94
C ALA A 334 9.39 7.13 26.02
N GLY A 335 9.68 7.85 27.07
CA GLY A 335 11.01 8.35 27.37
C GLY A 335 11.48 9.48 26.47
N ILE A 336 12.77 9.74 26.54
CA ILE A 336 13.48 10.78 25.81
C ILE A 336 14.66 10.14 25.07
N VAL A 337 14.94 10.62 23.88
CA VAL A 337 16.17 10.24 23.15
C VAL A 337 16.97 11.48 22.77
N GLU A 338 18.29 11.42 22.96
CA GLU A 338 19.22 12.49 22.64
C GLU A 338 20.01 12.20 21.36
N LYS A 339 20.43 13.27 20.70
CA LYS A 339 21.37 13.20 19.58
C LYS A 339 22.65 12.49 20.01
N GLY A 340 23.07 11.50 19.22
CA GLY A 340 24.25 10.71 19.48
C GLY A 340 24.05 9.51 20.43
N ALA A 341 22.88 9.34 21.02
CA ALA A 341 22.55 8.20 21.87
C ALA A 341 22.63 6.88 21.09
N THR A 342 23.01 5.82 21.78
CA THR A 342 22.90 4.44 21.26
C THR A 342 21.54 3.87 21.64
N VAL A 343 20.84 3.32 20.68
CA VAL A 343 19.53 2.69 20.84
C VAL A 343 19.56 1.25 20.31
N LEU A 344 18.69 0.43 20.83
CA LEU A 344 18.48 -0.92 20.35
C LEU A 344 17.33 -0.94 19.33
N ASN A 345 17.62 -1.36 18.10
CA ASN A 345 16.59 -1.84 17.18
C ASN A 345 16.18 -3.24 17.65
N SER A 346 15.13 -3.32 18.46
CA SER A 346 14.67 -4.55 19.10
C SER A 346 14.03 -5.54 18.12
N THR A 347 13.48 -5.08 17.02
CA THR A 347 12.93 -5.92 15.96
C THR A 347 14.02 -6.73 15.27
N LYS A 348 15.21 -6.17 15.08
CA LYS A 348 16.37 -6.81 14.43
C LYS A 348 17.46 -7.26 15.38
N GLY A 349 17.36 -6.90 16.65
CA GLY A 349 18.39 -7.22 17.67
C GLY A 349 19.72 -6.48 17.45
N LYS A 350 19.72 -5.33 16.77
CA LYS A 350 20.92 -4.56 16.44
C LYS A 350 20.97 -3.24 17.17
N LYS A 351 22.17 -2.84 17.59
CA LYS A 351 22.41 -1.51 18.16
C LYS A 351 22.70 -0.51 17.06
N GLU A 352 22.07 0.65 17.16
CA GLU A 352 22.26 1.76 16.22
C GLU A 352 22.50 3.07 16.98
N ARG A 353 23.16 4.01 16.31
CA ARG A 353 23.40 5.32 16.88
C ARG A 353 22.45 6.35 16.28
N MET A 354 21.71 7.04 17.12
CA MET A 354 20.94 8.23 16.75
C MET A 354 21.91 9.34 16.34
N GLY A 355 22.10 9.55 15.03
CA GLY A 355 22.98 10.58 14.52
C GLY A 355 22.43 11.99 14.80
N ARG A 356 22.16 12.76 13.76
CA ARG A 356 21.41 14.02 13.88
C ARG A 356 19.92 13.71 14.00
N ILE A 357 19.23 14.50 14.81
CA ILE A 357 17.78 14.44 14.92
C ILE A 357 17.21 15.73 14.35
N LEU A 358 16.20 15.59 13.52
CA LEU A 358 15.58 16.69 12.79
C LEU A 358 14.09 16.78 13.13
N GLN A 359 13.63 17.98 13.43
CA GLN A 359 12.23 18.33 13.40
C GLN A 359 11.87 18.73 11.95
N MET A 360 10.81 18.17 11.44
CA MET A 360 10.37 18.42 10.07
C MET A 360 9.24 19.44 10.02
N HIS A 361 9.33 20.33 9.06
CA HIS A 361 8.29 21.28 8.69
C HIS A 361 8.10 21.16 7.18
N ALA A 362 7.40 20.11 6.75
CA ALA A 362 7.34 19.67 5.35
C ALA A 362 8.76 19.44 4.77
N ASN A 363 9.25 20.30 3.89
CA ASN A 363 10.60 20.22 3.30
C ASN A 363 11.69 20.98 4.10
N LYS A 364 11.31 21.79 5.08
CA LYS A 364 12.26 22.50 5.95
C LYS A 364 12.66 21.63 7.13
N ARG A 365 13.90 21.73 7.57
CA ARG A 365 14.48 20.89 8.62
C ARG A 365 15.12 21.77 9.69
N GLU A 366 14.80 21.48 10.94
CA GLU A 366 15.42 22.09 12.11
C GLU A 366 16.15 21.00 12.90
N GLU A 367 17.45 21.15 13.15
CA GLU A 367 18.20 20.21 13.97
C GLU A 367 17.86 20.42 15.44
N ILE A 368 17.52 19.35 16.14
CA ILE A 368 17.16 19.34 17.56
C ILE A 368 18.09 18.38 18.32
N ASP A 369 18.36 18.69 19.59
CA ASP A 369 19.28 17.90 20.41
C ASP A 369 18.59 16.70 21.07
N GLN A 370 17.29 16.76 21.32
CA GLN A 370 16.52 15.71 21.99
C GLN A 370 15.06 15.69 21.54
N VAL A 371 14.44 14.50 21.62
CA VAL A 371 13.03 14.26 21.32
C VAL A 371 12.37 13.64 22.54
N TYR A 372 11.18 14.09 22.83
CA TYR A 372 10.39 13.71 24.01
C TYR A 372 9.29 12.70 23.66
N CYS A 373 8.72 12.08 24.69
CA CYS A 373 7.52 11.25 24.55
C CYS A 373 6.41 12.00 23.77
N GLY A 374 5.68 11.32 22.90
CA GLY A 374 4.62 11.91 22.06
C GLY A 374 5.10 12.71 20.85
N ASP A 375 6.40 12.98 20.71
CA ASP A 375 6.94 13.75 19.60
C ASP A 375 7.17 12.86 18.35
N ILE A 376 7.10 13.51 17.18
CA ILE A 376 7.46 12.94 15.88
C ILE A 376 8.70 13.68 15.37
N ALA A 377 9.72 12.92 14.99
CA ALA A 377 10.98 13.46 14.48
C ALA A 377 11.60 12.55 13.40
N ALA A 378 12.65 13.02 12.76
CA ALA A 378 13.43 12.21 11.81
C ALA A 378 14.88 12.07 12.29
N ALA A 379 15.44 10.86 12.19
CA ALA A 379 16.83 10.57 12.50
C ALA A 379 17.64 10.38 11.22
N VAL A 380 18.86 10.90 11.21
CA VAL A 380 19.86 10.68 10.17
C VAL A 380 20.87 9.66 10.66
N GLY A 381 21.21 8.69 9.82
CA GLY A 381 22.34 7.79 10.08
C GLY A 381 21.98 6.42 10.65
N LEU A 382 20.69 6.11 10.81
CA LEU A 382 20.23 4.75 11.10
C LEU A 382 20.41 3.90 9.84
N LYS A 383 21.23 2.85 9.93
CA LYS A 383 21.63 2.05 8.75
C LYS A 383 20.75 0.82 8.53
N ASP A 384 20.42 0.15 9.62
CA ASP A 384 19.69 -1.13 9.60
C ASP A 384 18.18 -0.97 9.84
N THR A 385 17.75 0.17 10.40
CA THR A 385 16.33 0.42 10.71
C THR A 385 15.49 0.58 9.44
N THR A 386 14.40 -0.16 9.36
CA THR A 386 13.39 -0.10 8.29
C THR A 386 12.02 0.32 8.84
N THR A 387 11.07 0.59 7.95
CA THR A 387 9.70 0.93 8.34
C THR A 387 9.08 -0.23 9.13
N GLY A 388 8.48 0.09 10.30
CA GLY A 388 7.91 -0.88 11.23
C GLY A 388 8.85 -1.34 12.34
N ASP A 389 10.13 -0.97 12.31
CA ASP A 389 11.08 -1.35 13.36
C ASP A 389 10.86 -0.54 14.65
N THR A 390 11.06 -1.19 15.79
CA THR A 390 11.06 -0.55 17.11
C THR A 390 12.46 -0.17 17.53
N LEU A 391 12.64 1.09 17.96
CA LEU A 391 13.87 1.57 18.58
C LEU A 391 13.61 1.83 20.06
N CYS A 392 14.42 1.26 20.94
CA CYS A 392 14.21 1.36 22.38
C CYS A 392 15.53 1.46 23.17
N ALA A 393 15.41 1.70 24.47
CA ALA A 393 16.52 1.64 25.40
C ALA A 393 17.10 0.22 25.49
N GLU A 394 18.43 0.09 25.57
CA GLU A 394 19.12 -1.20 25.58
C GLU A 394 18.80 -2.04 26.82
N ASP A 395 18.60 -1.39 27.95
CA ASP A 395 18.33 -1.97 29.26
C ASP A 395 16.87 -2.34 29.50
N ALA A 396 15.99 -1.82 28.64
CA ALA A 396 14.55 -2.08 28.72
C ALA A 396 13.98 -2.40 27.32
N PRO A 397 14.34 -3.54 26.72
CA PRO A 397 13.93 -3.88 25.37
C PRO A 397 12.42 -4.16 25.29
N ILE A 398 11.80 -3.68 24.22
CA ILE A 398 10.39 -3.88 23.88
C ILE A 398 10.26 -3.91 22.36
N VAL A 399 9.37 -4.70 21.80
CA VAL A 399 8.93 -4.65 20.41
C VAL A 399 7.49 -4.16 20.40
N LEU A 400 7.26 -2.97 19.85
CA LEU A 400 5.93 -2.44 19.65
C LEU A 400 5.22 -3.24 18.54
N GLU A 401 3.90 -3.13 18.48
CA GLU A 401 3.11 -3.81 17.44
C GLU A 401 3.67 -3.52 16.04
N GLN A 402 3.92 -4.57 15.27
CA GLN A 402 4.45 -4.47 13.91
C GLN A 402 3.35 -4.03 12.94
N MET A 403 3.75 -3.23 11.95
CA MET A 403 2.89 -2.88 10.83
C MET A 403 2.78 -4.07 9.87
N GLU A 404 1.58 -4.44 9.52
CA GLU A 404 1.31 -5.40 8.45
C GLU A 404 1.13 -4.64 7.13
N PHE A 405 1.91 -5.00 6.13
CA PHE A 405 1.81 -4.37 4.82
C PHE A 405 1.11 -5.30 3.83
N PRO A 406 0.17 -4.77 3.02
CA PRO A 406 -0.49 -5.57 2.00
C PRO A 406 0.49 -6.02 0.93
N GLU A 407 0.21 -7.18 0.35
CA GLU A 407 0.98 -7.69 -0.79
C GLU A 407 0.72 -6.84 -2.05
N PRO A 408 1.75 -6.63 -2.89
CA PRO A 408 1.59 -5.93 -4.16
C PRO A 408 0.56 -6.62 -5.06
N VAL A 409 -0.22 -5.84 -5.79
CA VAL A 409 -1.33 -6.34 -6.63
C VAL A 409 -1.03 -6.33 -8.12
N ILE A 410 -0.07 -5.53 -8.58
CA ILE A 410 0.34 -5.50 -9.99
C ILE A 410 1.84 -5.63 -10.14
N SER A 411 2.27 -6.11 -11.31
CA SER A 411 3.67 -6.27 -11.66
C SER A 411 3.94 -5.82 -13.10
N VAL A 412 5.10 -5.21 -13.32
CA VAL A 412 5.60 -4.85 -14.64
C VAL A 412 7.06 -5.26 -14.79
N ALA A 413 7.48 -5.54 -16.01
CA ALA A 413 8.88 -5.76 -16.31
C ALA A 413 9.58 -4.42 -16.58
N VAL A 414 10.79 -4.26 -16.06
CA VAL A 414 11.61 -3.06 -16.25
C VAL A 414 12.96 -3.46 -16.85
N GLU A 415 13.31 -2.83 -17.96
CA GLU A 415 14.56 -3.08 -18.66
C GLU A 415 15.36 -1.78 -18.79
N PRO A 416 16.66 -1.77 -18.44
CA PRO A 416 17.49 -0.59 -18.63
C PRO A 416 17.70 -0.31 -20.11
N LYS A 417 17.66 0.95 -20.53
CA LYS A 417 17.90 1.33 -21.93
C LYS A 417 19.36 1.12 -22.36
N THR A 418 20.30 1.22 -21.44
CA THR A 418 21.72 1.06 -21.68
C THR A 418 22.38 0.12 -20.66
N LYS A 419 23.53 -0.47 -20.99
CA LYS A 419 24.31 -1.28 -20.04
C LYS A 419 24.76 -0.51 -18.81
N ASN A 420 25.03 0.79 -18.97
CA ASN A 420 25.44 1.66 -17.85
C ASN A 420 24.29 1.90 -16.87
N ASP A 421 23.04 1.86 -17.36
CA ASP A 421 21.84 2.02 -16.52
C ASP A 421 21.51 0.76 -15.73
N GLN A 422 22.05 -0.41 -16.09
CA GLN A 422 21.76 -1.68 -15.42
C GLN A 422 22.22 -1.70 -13.96
N GLU A 423 23.47 -1.28 -13.70
CA GLU A 423 24.00 -1.21 -12.32
C GLU A 423 23.28 -0.14 -11.51
N LYS A 424 23.07 1.04 -12.12
CA LYS A 424 22.35 2.13 -11.48
C LYS A 424 20.89 1.77 -11.17
N MET A 425 20.24 1.01 -12.07
CA MET A 425 18.88 0.54 -11.87
C MET A 425 18.78 -0.38 -10.65
N GLY A 426 19.70 -1.31 -10.47
CA GLY A 426 19.74 -2.18 -9.30
C GLY A 426 19.86 -1.39 -7.99
N ILE A 427 20.74 -0.38 -7.96
CA ILE A 427 20.91 0.50 -6.79
C ILE A 427 19.64 1.34 -6.54
N ALA A 428 19.05 1.91 -7.60
CA ALA A 428 17.84 2.71 -7.49
C ALA A 428 16.66 1.90 -6.96
N LEU A 429 16.43 0.72 -7.54
CA LEU A 429 15.35 -0.18 -7.14
C LEU A 429 15.51 -0.68 -5.70
N SER A 430 16.76 -0.99 -5.28
CA SER A 430 17.03 -1.39 -3.89
C SER A 430 16.67 -0.27 -2.90
N LYS A 431 17.07 0.97 -3.19
CA LYS A 431 16.73 2.13 -2.32
C LYS A 431 15.24 2.40 -2.28
N LEU A 432 14.55 2.34 -3.42
CA LEU A 432 13.11 2.54 -3.47
C LEU A 432 12.35 1.44 -2.71
N ALA A 433 12.83 0.19 -2.77
CA ALA A 433 12.28 -0.92 -1.98
C ALA A 433 12.54 -0.79 -0.47
N GLU A 434 13.62 -0.11 -0.05
CA GLU A 434 13.85 0.20 1.36
C GLU A 434 12.89 1.28 1.88
N GLU A 435 12.45 2.21 1.02
CA GLU A 435 11.51 3.27 1.36
C GLU A 435 10.07 2.78 1.45
N ASP A 436 9.69 1.88 0.54
CA ASP A 436 8.32 1.38 0.41
C ASP A 436 8.25 -0.15 0.58
N PRO A 437 7.74 -0.64 1.70
CA PRO A 437 7.64 -2.08 1.97
C PRO A 437 6.64 -2.82 1.06
N THR A 438 5.78 -2.10 0.32
CA THR A 438 4.87 -2.70 -0.68
C THR A 438 5.43 -2.70 -2.09
N PHE A 439 6.57 -2.05 -2.28
CA PHE A 439 7.30 -2.12 -3.54
C PHE A 439 8.29 -3.28 -3.48
N ARG A 440 8.13 -4.25 -4.37
CA ARG A 440 8.99 -5.43 -4.46
C ARG A 440 9.72 -5.49 -5.79
N VAL A 441 10.95 -5.98 -5.72
CA VAL A 441 11.81 -6.19 -6.89
C VAL A 441 12.26 -7.63 -6.89
N ARG A 442 12.08 -8.31 -8.01
CA ARG A 442 12.60 -9.67 -8.22
C ARG A 442 13.17 -9.80 -9.63
N THR A 443 14.15 -10.66 -9.78
CA THR A 443 14.57 -11.12 -11.09
C THR A 443 13.87 -12.45 -11.36
N ASP A 444 13.19 -12.53 -12.48
CA ASP A 444 12.56 -13.76 -12.91
C ASP A 444 13.64 -14.72 -13.44
N GLU A 445 13.74 -15.90 -12.85
CA GLU A 445 14.80 -16.87 -13.15
C GLU A 445 14.64 -17.49 -14.55
N GLU A 446 13.41 -17.62 -15.04
CA GLU A 446 13.14 -18.24 -16.34
C GLU A 446 13.32 -17.24 -17.49
N THR A 447 12.92 -16.00 -17.32
CA THR A 447 12.97 -14.97 -18.37
C THR A 447 14.17 -14.03 -18.24
N GLY A 448 14.81 -13.98 -17.07
CA GLY A 448 15.91 -13.06 -16.76
C GLY A 448 15.47 -11.60 -16.62
N GLN A 449 14.18 -11.33 -16.66
CA GLN A 449 13.66 -9.96 -16.53
C GLN A 449 13.66 -9.47 -15.08
N THR A 450 13.93 -8.18 -14.90
CA THR A 450 13.68 -7.50 -13.63
C THR A 450 12.20 -7.12 -13.56
N ILE A 451 11.49 -7.70 -12.60
CA ILE A 451 10.07 -7.46 -12.35
C ILE A 451 9.93 -6.60 -11.12
N ILE A 452 9.20 -5.51 -11.25
CA ILE A 452 8.80 -4.66 -10.13
C ILE A 452 7.31 -4.83 -9.88
N SER A 453 6.94 -4.89 -8.59
CA SER A 453 5.57 -5.10 -8.14
C SER A 453 5.15 -4.01 -7.18
N GLY A 454 3.91 -3.56 -7.26
CA GLY A 454 3.36 -2.47 -6.45
C GLY A 454 1.84 -2.51 -6.32
N MET A 455 1.29 -1.52 -5.63
CA MET A 455 -0.12 -1.45 -5.24
C MET A 455 -1.07 -1.00 -6.37
N GLY A 456 -0.53 -0.45 -7.46
CA GLY A 456 -1.33 0.01 -8.58
C GLY A 456 -0.47 0.60 -9.70
N GLU A 457 -1.11 0.94 -10.83
CA GLU A 457 -0.41 1.48 -12.00
C GLU A 457 0.26 2.82 -11.69
N LEU A 458 -0.45 3.71 -11.01
CA LEU A 458 0.08 5.01 -10.62
C LEU A 458 1.28 4.86 -9.67
N HIS A 459 1.23 3.90 -8.74
CA HIS A 459 2.35 3.62 -7.84
C HIS A 459 3.61 3.23 -8.64
N LEU A 460 3.51 2.26 -9.55
CA LEU A 460 4.65 1.83 -10.36
C LEU A 460 5.13 2.90 -11.34
N GLU A 461 4.22 3.68 -11.92
CA GLU A 461 4.56 4.83 -12.76
C GLU A 461 5.42 5.86 -12.03
N ILE A 462 5.04 6.18 -10.78
CA ILE A 462 5.80 7.10 -9.92
C ILE A 462 7.17 6.53 -9.58
N ILE A 463 7.27 5.24 -9.26
CA ILE A 463 8.56 4.57 -8.99
C ILE A 463 9.49 4.68 -10.21
N VAL A 464 8.98 4.41 -11.40
CA VAL A 464 9.75 4.52 -12.65
C VAL A 464 10.17 5.96 -12.93
N ASP A 465 9.29 6.92 -12.69
CA ASP A 465 9.60 8.35 -12.87
C ASP A 465 10.64 8.82 -11.83
N ARG A 466 10.56 8.36 -10.58
CA ARG A 466 11.58 8.59 -9.56
C ARG A 466 12.95 8.01 -9.95
N MET A 467 12.99 6.79 -10.51
CA MET A 467 14.24 6.23 -11.04
C MET A 467 14.88 7.18 -12.08
N LYS A 468 14.07 7.75 -12.96
CA LYS A 468 14.54 8.68 -13.98
C LYS A 468 15.01 10.01 -13.39
N ARG A 469 14.18 10.65 -12.53
CA ARG A 469 14.46 12.00 -11.99
C ARG A 469 15.56 12.00 -10.91
N GLU A 470 15.46 11.10 -9.93
CA GLU A 470 16.36 11.10 -8.78
C GLU A 470 17.66 10.33 -9.06
N PHE A 471 17.59 9.19 -9.74
CA PHE A 471 18.74 8.30 -9.97
C PHE A 471 19.34 8.42 -11.37
N LYS A 472 18.71 9.20 -12.27
CA LYS A 472 19.15 9.37 -13.66
C LYS A 472 19.25 8.04 -14.41
N VAL A 473 18.27 7.16 -14.22
CA VAL A 473 18.14 5.85 -14.86
C VAL A 473 16.95 5.86 -15.81
N ASP A 474 17.21 5.69 -17.09
CA ASP A 474 16.18 5.49 -18.10
C ASP A 474 15.90 4.00 -18.28
N SER A 475 14.63 3.63 -18.28
CA SER A 475 14.16 2.26 -18.42
C SER A 475 12.98 2.17 -19.40
N ASN A 476 12.83 0.99 -20.01
CA ASN A 476 11.63 0.57 -20.70
C ASN A 476 10.75 -0.20 -19.73
N VAL A 477 9.45 0.08 -19.76
CA VAL A 477 8.46 -0.61 -18.93
C VAL A 477 7.55 -1.41 -19.85
N GLY A 478 7.31 -2.65 -19.53
CA GLY A 478 6.48 -3.54 -20.31
C GLY A 478 5.72 -4.55 -19.45
N LYS A 479 4.84 -5.32 -20.10
CA LYS A 479 4.21 -6.46 -19.42
C LYS A 479 5.26 -7.52 -19.11
N PRO A 480 5.21 -8.21 -17.97
CA PRO A 480 6.07 -9.35 -17.70
C PRO A 480 5.86 -10.42 -18.77
N GLN A 481 6.95 -11.10 -19.14
CA GLN A 481 6.83 -12.25 -20.03
C GLN A 481 6.16 -13.40 -19.27
N VAL A 482 5.29 -14.13 -19.97
CA VAL A 482 4.69 -15.34 -19.43
C VAL A 482 5.68 -16.49 -19.57
N ALA A 483 5.94 -17.22 -18.49
CA ALA A 483 6.77 -18.40 -18.48
C ALA A 483 5.99 -19.59 -19.06
N TYR A 484 5.90 -19.64 -20.38
CA TYR A 484 5.31 -20.77 -21.08
C TYR A 484 6.18 -22.02 -20.96
N ARG A 485 5.58 -23.19 -21.08
CA ARG A 485 6.26 -24.50 -21.18
C ARG A 485 5.76 -25.26 -22.39
N GLU A 486 6.48 -26.29 -22.80
CA GLU A 486 6.03 -27.23 -23.82
C GLU A 486 5.82 -28.59 -23.19
N THR A 487 4.93 -29.39 -23.75
CA THR A 487 4.78 -30.80 -23.42
C THR A 487 4.33 -31.58 -24.66
N ILE A 488 4.28 -32.90 -24.57
CA ILE A 488 3.81 -33.76 -25.64
C ILE A 488 2.48 -34.42 -25.27
N THR A 489 1.67 -34.73 -26.28
CA THR A 489 0.34 -35.35 -26.06
C THR A 489 0.29 -36.80 -26.48
N GLN A 490 1.31 -37.30 -27.21
CA GLN A 490 1.39 -38.68 -27.69
C GLN A 490 2.78 -39.27 -27.45
N SER A 491 2.86 -40.56 -27.26
CA SER A 491 4.12 -41.28 -27.22
C SER A 491 4.75 -41.41 -28.61
N CYS A 492 6.07 -41.39 -28.64
CA CYS A 492 6.82 -41.56 -29.88
C CYS A 492 8.03 -42.46 -29.64
N ASP A 493 8.17 -43.47 -30.48
CA ASP A 493 9.39 -44.31 -30.57
C ASP A 493 10.34 -43.68 -31.57
N GLN A 494 11.58 -43.41 -31.15
CA GLN A 494 12.57 -42.72 -31.97
C GLN A 494 13.95 -43.41 -31.93
N GLU A 495 14.45 -43.70 -33.10
CA GLU A 495 15.79 -44.18 -33.31
C GLU A 495 16.68 -43.07 -33.87
N VAL A 496 17.88 -42.88 -33.31
CA VAL A 496 18.88 -41.92 -33.78
C VAL A 496 20.25 -42.55 -33.78
N LYS A 497 20.86 -42.51 -34.94
CA LYS A 497 22.24 -42.90 -35.14
C LYS A 497 23.10 -41.66 -35.47
N TYR A 498 23.91 -41.24 -34.53
CA TYR A 498 24.88 -40.17 -34.73
C TYR A 498 26.19 -40.76 -35.13
N ALA A 499 26.57 -40.57 -36.40
CA ALA A 499 27.83 -41.00 -36.94
C ALA A 499 28.50 -39.83 -37.68
N LYS A 500 29.68 -39.42 -37.26
CA LYS A 500 30.46 -38.35 -37.92
C LYS A 500 31.91 -38.79 -38.05
N GLN A 501 32.43 -38.72 -39.28
CA GLN A 501 33.83 -38.99 -39.59
C GLN A 501 34.48 -37.70 -40.07
N SER A 502 35.48 -37.21 -39.36
CA SER A 502 36.24 -36.00 -39.69
C SER A 502 37.72 -36.28 -39.48
N GLY A 503 38.40 -36.81 -40.48
CA GLY A 503 39.86 -36.93 -40.58
C GLY A 503 40.59 -37.41 -39.31
N GLY A 504 40.33 -38.63 -38.84
CA GLY A 504 40.89 -39.19 -37.62
C GLY A 504 39.91 -40.14 -36.92
N ARG A 505 39.91 -40.20 -35.58
CA ARG A 505 38.96 -41.01 -34.78
C ARG A 505 37.54 -40.48 -35.03
N GLY A 506 36.63 -41.35 -35.50
CA GLY A 506 35.23 -41.02 -35.73
C GLY A 506 34.41 -40.77 -34.42
N GLN A 507 33.18 -40.35 -34.58
CA GLN A 507 32.21 -40.24 -33.47
C GLN A 507 31.01 -41.13 -33.80
N TYR A 508 30.62 -42.01 -32.87
CA TYR A 508 29.49 -42.92 -33.04
C TYR A 508 28.66 -43.02 -31.77
N GLY A 509 27.38 -42.73 -31.87
CA GLY A 509 26.38 -42.96 -30.81
C GLY A 509 25.05 -43.37 -31.44
N HIS A 510 24.47 -44.49 -31.03
CA HIS A 510 23.22 -44.99 -31.55
C HIS A 510 22.30 -45.35 -30.37
N VAL A 511 21.12 -44.70 -30.34
CA VAL A 511 20.12 -44.85 -29.27
C VAL A 511 18.74 -45.06 -29.85
N LYS A 512 17.93 -45.88 -29.19
CA LYS A 512 16.49 -46.00 -29.41
C LYS A 512 15.79 -45.66 -28.12
N ILE A 513 14.90 -44.68 -28.19
CA ILE A 513 14.15 -44.19 -27.03
C ILE A 513 12.64 -44.22 -27.31
N ILE A 514 11.86 -44.38 -26.25
CA ILE A 514 10.44 -44.08 -26.24
C ILE A 514 10.25 -42.81 -25.41
N LEU A 515 9.67 -41.78 -25.99
CA LEU A 515 9.28 -40.57 -25.35
C LEU A 515 7.78 -40.59 -25.08
N GLU A 516 7.36 -40.49 -23.82
CA GLU A 516 5.97 -40.60 -23.41
C GLU A 516 5.55 -39.40 -22.53
N PRO A 517 4.25 -38.93 -22.59
CA PRO A 517 3.74 -38.00 -21.62
C PRO A 517 3.81 -38.57 -20.20
N ASN A 518 4.18 -37.73 -19.21
CA ASN A 518 4.30 -38.12 -17.80
C ASN A 518 3.80 -36.98 -16.88
N PRO A 519 2.50 -36.67 -16.90
CA PRO A 519 1.94 -35.51 -16.20
C PRO A 519 2.32 -35.44 -14.73
N GLY A 520 2.78 -34.26 -14.28
CA GLY A 520 3.10 -33.95 -12.90
C GLY A 520 4.45 -34.49 -12.38
N LYS A 521 5.31 -35.03 -13.26
CA LYS A 521 6.63 -35.55 -12.90
C LYS A 521 7.79 -34.88 -13.59
N GLU A 522 7.59 -33.73 -14.18
CA GLU A 522 8.60 -32.94 -14.93
C GLU A 522 9.43 -33.75 -15.92
N PHE A 523 10.39 -34.56 -15.44
CA PHE A 523 11.24 -35.42 -16.24
C PHE A 523 11.60 -36.74 -15.54
N GLU A 524 11.36 -37.85 -16.21
CA GLU A 524 11.76 -39.19 -15.75
C GLU A 524 12.60 -39.89 -16.83
N PHE A 525 13.76 -40.42 -16.44
CA PHE A 525 14.61 -41.26 -17.35
C PHE A 525 14.59 -42.70 -16.88
N VAL A 526 14.25 -43.61 -17.78
CA VAL A 526 14.19 -45.04 -17.50
C VAL A 526 15.15 -45.78 -18.40
N ASN A 527 16.08 -46.51 -17.78
CA ASN A 527 17.02 -47.38 -18.51
C ASN A 527 16.49 -48.80 -18.57
N LYS A 528 16.24 -49.30 -19.79
CA LYS A 528 15.85 -50.70 -20.08
C LYS A 528 16.83 -51.42 -20.97
N ILE A 529 18.09 -50.96 -21.05
CA ILE A 529 19.15 -51.63 -21.84
C ILE A 529 19.41 -53.00 -21.25
N THR A 530 19.39 -54.01 -22.14
CA THR A 530 19.72 -55.38 -21.84
C THR A 530 20.85 -55.89 -22.79
N GLY A 531 21.62 -56.87 -22.38
CA GLY A 531 22.65 -57.51 -23.21
C GLY A 531 23.88 -56.65 -23.53
N GLY A 532 24.03 -55.47 -22.91
CA GLY A 532 25.23 -54.63 -23.10
C GLY A 532 25.32 -53.96 -24.46
N VAL A 533 24.21 -53.78 -25.18
CA VAL A 533 24.16 -53.14 -26.51
C VAL A 533 24.61 -51.67 -26.45
N ILE A 534 24.49 -51.03 -25.31
CA ILE A 534 25.13 -49.77 -24.94
C ILE A 534 25.95 -50.03 -23.67
N PRO A 535 27.27 -49.77 -23.62
CA PRO A 535 28.09 -49.85 -22.43
C PRO A 535 27.55 -49.00 -21.31
N ARG A 536 27.57 -49.49 -20.07
CA ARG A 536 27.01 -48.82 -18.88
C ARG A 536 27.57 -47.42 -18.67
N GLU A 537 28.80 -47.19 -19.06
CA GLU A 537 29.49 -45.90 -18.94
C GLU A 537 28.90 -44.80 -19.83
N TYR A 538 28.21 -45.13 -20.92
CA TYR A 538 27.59 -44.15 -21.82
C TYR A 538 26.16 -43.85 -21.52
N ILE A 539 25.47 -44.62 -20.64
CA ILE A 539 24.06 -44.41 -20.30
C ILE A 539 23.86 -43.07 -19.57
N PRO A 540 24.71 -42.65 -18.61
CA PRO A 540 24.60 -41.33 -18.00
C PRO A 540 24.79 -40.19 -19.01
N ALA A 541 25.60 -40.39 -20.02
CA ALA A 541 25.78 -39.37 -21.08
C ALA A 541 24.53 -39.22 -21.96
N VAL A 542 23.80 -40.32 -22.23
CA VAL A 542 22.52 -40.30 -22.95
C VAL A 542 21.48 -39.53 -22.07
N GLU A 543 21.37 -39.86 -20.79
CA GLU A 543 20.45 -39.16 -19.88
C GLU A 543 20.73 -37.65 -19.82
N LYS A 544 22.02 -37.27 -19.70
CA LYS A 544 22.44 -35.85 -19.70
C LYS A 544 22.06 -35.17 -21.02
N GLY A 545 22.26 -35.83 -22.15
CA GLY A 545 21.87 -35.32 -23.48
C GLY A 545 20.35 -35.15 -23.60
N CYS A 546 19.56 -36.08 -23.06
CA CYS A 546 18.11 -35.97 -23.01
C CYS A 546 17.68 -34.78 -22.16
N ARG A 547 18.24 -34.62 -20.97
CA ARG A 547 17.91 -33.53 -20.03
C ARG A 547 18.22 -32.16 -20.62
N GLU A 548 19.40 -31.98 -21.23
CA GLU A 548 19.75 -30.72 -21.89
C GLU A 548 18.86 -30.41 -23.11
N ALA A 549 18.35 -31.44 -23.80
CA ALA A 549 17.40 -31.23 -24.90
C ALA A 549 16.04 -30.67 -24.46
N LEU A 550 15.64 -30.92 -23.19
CA LEU A 550 14.39 -30.47 -22.63
C LEU A 550 14.41 -28.96 -22.26
N GLU A 551 15.60 -28.39 -22.08
CA GLU A 551 15.72 -26.95 -21.76
C GLU A 551 15.19 -26.05 -22.90
N SER A 552 15.12 -26.57 -24.13
CA SER A 552 14.59 -25.83 -25.27
C SER A 552 13.69 -26.73 -26.12
N GLY A 553 12.38 -26.51 -25.98
CA GLY A 553 11.36 -27.26 -26.72
C GLY A 553 11.38 -27.03 -28.24
N VAL A 554 10.48 -27.72 -28.93
CA VAL A 554 10.49 -27.84 -30.40
C VAL A 554 9.47 -26.96 -31.11
N ILE A 555 8.52 -26.35 -30.38
CA ILE A 555 7.48 -25.45 -30.93
C ILE A 555 7.95 -24.00 -30.93
N ALA A 556 8.21 -23.45 -29.73
CA ALA A 556 8.56 -22.05 -29.52
C ALA A 556 9.87 -21.89 -28.72
N GLY A 557 10.49 -23.00 -28.32
CA GLY A 557 11.75 -23.02 -27.59
C GLY A 557 11.60 -22.87 -26.10
N TYR A 558 10.40 -23.09 -25.54
CA TYR A 558 10.19 -23.15 -24.12
C TYR A 558 10.59 -24.50 -23.52
N PRO A 559 10.89 -24.59 -22.22
CA PRO A 559 11.25 -25.87 -21.59
C PRO A 559 10.19 -26.95 -21.81
N LEU A 560 10.63 -28.16 -22.22
CA LEU A 560 9.76 -29.32 -22.41
C LEU A 560 9.66 -30.08 -21.09
N VAL A 561 8.46 -30.18 -20.55
CA VAL A 561 8.15 -30.76 -19.21
C VAL A 561 7.17 -31.92 -19.31
N ASP A 562 7.01 -32.65 -18.23
CA ASP A 562 6.04 -33.74 -18.06
C ASP A 562 6.25 -34.87 -19.06
N VAL A 563 7.52 -35.29 -19.22
CA VAL A 563 7.92 -36.31 -20.16
C VAL A 563 8.72 -37.44 -19.50
N LYS A 564 8.54 -38.65 -20.00
CA LYS A 564 9.33 -39.80 -19.64
C LYS A 564 10.09 -40.30 -20.86
N VAL A 565 11.40 -40.47 -20.70
CA VAL A 565 12.29 -41.04 -21.71
C VAL A 565 12.70 -42.45 -21.28
N THR A 566 12.33 -43.45 -22.06
CA THR A 566 12.78 -44.82 -21.85
C THR A 566 13.82 -45.18 -22.91
N LEU A 567 15.08 -45.37 -22.46
CA LEU A 567 16.16 -45.90 -23.31
C LEU A 567 16.10 -47.41 -23.28
N TYR A 568 15.82 -48.09 -24.44
CA TYR A 568 15.58 -49.51 -24.47
C TYR A 568 16.49 -50.30 -25.38
N ASP A 569 17.11 -49.65 -26.40
CA ASP A 569 18.00 -50.33 -27.34
C ASP A 569 19.02 -49.33 -27.91
N GLY A 570 20.03 -49.84 -28.65
CA GLY A 570 21.05 -49.05 -29.33
C GLY A 570 22.21 -49.90 -29.78
N SER A 571 23.29 -49.27 -30.20
CA SER A 571 24.56 -49.95 -30.49
C SER A 571 25.74 -49.01 -30.29
N PHE A 572 26.92 -49.60 -30.10
CA PHE A 572 28.15 -48.86 -29.95
C PHE A 572 29.22 -49.35 -30.95
N HIS A 573 30.26 -48.59 -31.15
CA HIS A 573 31.43 -48.92 -31.97
C HIS A 573 32.69 -48.89 -31.09
N GLU A 574 33.46 -49.95 -31.06
CA GLU A 574 34.60 -50.10 -30.13
C GLU A 574 35.61 -48.95 -30.17
N VAL A 575 35.82 -48.33 -31.35
CA VAL A 575 36.83 -47.28 -31.58
C VAL A 575 36.23 -45.89 -31.56
N ASP A 576 35.03 -45.71 -32.16
CA ASP A 576 34.45 -44.39 -32.48
C ASP A 576 33.40 -43.95 -31.48
N SER A 577 32.98 -44.81 -30.53
CA SER A 577 32.03 -44.43 -29.47
C SER A 577 32.70 -43.60 -28.39
N SER A 578 31.97 -42.60 -27.90
CA SER A 578 32.39 -41.72 -26.83
C SER A 578 31.17 -41.18 -26.04
N GLU A 579 31.37 -40.74 -24.82
CA GLU A 579 30.32 -40.08 -24.02
C GLU A 579 29.68 -38.91 -24.75
N MET A 580 30.49 -38.08 -25.47
CA MET A 580 30.01 -36.97 -26.25
C MET A 580 29.09 -37.38 -27.39
N ALA A 581 29.45 -38.50 -28.11
CA ALA A 581 28.64 -39.01 -29.21
C ALA A 581 27.27 -39.52 -28.71
N PHE A 582 27.24 -40.21 -27.56
CA PHE A 582 26.00 -40.69 -26.95
C PHE A 582 25.17 -39.55 -26.36
N LYS A 583 25.79 -38.52 -25.77
CA LYS A 583 25.14 -37.30 -25.33
C LYS A 583 24.40 -36.58 -26.48
N ILE A 584 25.10 -36.39 -27.60
CA ILE A 584 24.51 -35.81 -28.81
C ILE A 584 23.39 -36.68 -29.36
N ALA A 585 23.57 -38.01 -29.42
CA ALA A 585 22.54 -38.94 -29.90
C ALA A 585 21.28 -38.89 -29.03
N GLY A 586 21.42 -38.83 -27.68
CA GLY A 586 20.30 -38.67 -26.74
C GLY A 586 19.56 -37.34 -26.94
N SER A 587 20.29 -36.25 -27.05
CA SER A 587 19.71 -34.92 -27.32
C SER A 587 18.93 -34.88 -28.66
N MET A 588 19.51 -35.42 -29.73
CA MET A 588 18.85 -35.51 -31.03
C MET A 588 17.60 -36.39 -30.99
N ALA A 589 17.65 -37.51 -30.25
CA ALA A 589 16.54 -38.44 -30.15
C ALA A 589 15.32 -37.80 -29.48
N VAL A 590 15.54 -37.09 -28.38
CA VAL A 590 14.45 -36.36 -27.68
C VAL A 590 13.85 -35.26 -28.56
N LYS A 591 14.69 -34.43 -29.22
CA LYS A 591 14.19 -33.37 -30.11
C LYS A 591 13.37 -33.90 -31.28
N GLN A 592 13.83 -34.99 -31.92
CA GLN A 592 13.10 -35.63 -33.04
C GLN A 592 11.82 -36.33 -32.57
N ALA A 593 11.85 -36.98 -31.41
CA ALA A 593 10.68 -37.62 -30.82
C ALA A 593 9.62 -36.59 -30.43
N ALA A 594 10.02 -35.51 -29.74
CA ALA A 594 9.13 -34.44 -29.32
C ALA A 594 8.42 -33.77 -30.50
N ALA A 595 9.11 -33.50 -31.60
CA ALA A 595 8.54 -32.94 -32.83
C ALA A 595 7.42 -33.82 -33.44
N LYS A 596 7.51 -35.14 -33.28
CA LYS A 596 6.53 -36.13 -33.78
C LYS A 596 5.42 -36.43 -32.79
N ALA A 597 5.64 -36.20 -31.50
CA ALA A 597 4.75 -36.59 -30.40
C ALA A 597 3.59 -35.61 -30.17
N LYS A 598 3.22 -34.79 -31.15
CA LYS A 598 2.21 -33.72 -31.08
C LYS A 598 2.46 -32.80 -29.90
N PRO A 599 3.53 -32.01 -29.96
CA PRO A 599 3.86 -31.08 -28.90
C PRO A 599 2.86 -29.94 -28.81
N VAL A 600 2.60 -29.43 -27.56
CA VAL A 600 1.69 -28.33 -27.26
C VAL A 600 2.37 -27.36 -26.29
N ILE A 601 1.92 -26.10 -26.32
CA ILE A 601 2.35 -25.07 -25.35
C ILE A 601 1.43 -25.09 -24.14
N LEU A 602 2.02 -24.97 -22.96
CA LEU A 602 1.35 -24.83 -21.69
C LEU A 602 1.50 -23.39 -21.18
N GLU A 603 0.42 -22.84 -20.63
CA GLU A 603 0.42 -21.55 -19.96
C GLU A 603 0.13 -21.70 -18.46
N PRO A 604 0.73 -20.85 -17.60
CA PRO A 604 0.41 -20.86 -16.17
C PRO A 604 -0.98 -20.27 -15.94
N VAL A 605 -1.79 -21.00 -15.18
CA VAL A 605 -3.15 -20.61 -14.79
C VAL A 605 -3.20 -20.37 -13.29
N PHE A 606 -3.85 -19.28 -12.92
CA PHE A 606 -3.99 -18.84 -11.53
C PHE A 606 -5.42 -19.02 -11.05
N LYS A 607 -5.57 -19.47 -9.81
CA LYS A 607 -6.82 -19.41 -9.08
C LYS A 607 -7.00 -17.99 -8.57
N VAL A 608 -8.04 -17.33 -8.99
CA VAL A 608 -8.39 -15.95 -8.63
C VAL A 608 -9.65 -15.99 -7.75
N GLU A 609 -9.59 -15.32 -6.60
CA GLU A 609 -10.73 -15.11 -5.72
C GLU A 609 -11.05 -13.62 -5.66
N VAL A 610 -12.25 -13.24 -6.06
CA VAL A 610 -12.70 -11.84 -6.06
C VAL A 610 -13.81 -11.68 -5.03
N THR A 611 -13.59 -10.79 -4.06
CA THR A 611 -14.59 -10.39 -3.07
C THR A 611 -15.22 -9.08 -3.50
N THR A 612 -16.56 -9.05 -3.65
CA THR A 612 -17.28 -7.89 -4.18
C THR A 612 -18.67 -7.77 -3.55
N PRO A 613 -19.22 -6.53 -3.42
CA PRO A 613 -20.65 -6.33 -3.21
C PRO A 613 -21.49 -6.98 -4.33
N GLU A 614 -22.72 -7.39 -4.02
CA GLU A 614 -23.62 -8.08 -4.95
C GLU A 614 -23.91 -7.26 -6.22
N GLU A 615 -24.00 -5.95 -6.10
CA GLU A 615 -24.28 -5.02 -7.22
C GLU A 615 -23.27 -5.08 -8.37
N TYR A 616 -22.00 -5.42 -8.10
CA TYR A 616 -20.93 -5.50 -9.13
C TYR A 616 -20.66 -6.94 -9.59
N MET A 617 -21.33 -7.93 -9.02
CA MET A 617 -21.08 -9.35 -9.29
C MET A 617 -21.19 -9.71 -10.78
N GLY A 618 -22.22 -9.20 -11.45
CA GLY A 618 -22.47 -9.48 -12.87
C GLY A 618 -21.35 -8.98 -13.78
N ASP A 619 -20.89 -7.75 -13.55
CA ASP A 619 -19.84 -7.12 -14.34
C ASP A 619 -18.49 -7.83 -14.13
N ILE A 620 -18.21 -8.26 -12.89
CA ILE A 620 -16.97 -8.97 -12.54
C ILE A 620 -16.95 -10.37 -13.17
N ILE A 621 -18.06 -11.12 -13.12
CA ILE A 621 -18.17 -12.43 -13.79
C ILE A 621 -17.98 -12.26 -15.30
N GLY A 622 -18.61 -11.23 -15.89
CA GLY A 622 -18.46 -10.90 -17.30
C GLY A 622 -17.00 -10.61 -17.67
N ASP A 623 -16.30 -9.85 -16.84
CA ASP A 623 -14.89 -9.54 -17.03
C ASP A 623 -13.98 -10.76 -16.92
N LEU A 624 -14.14 -11.58 -15.89
CA LEU A 624 -13.39 -12.83 -15.72
C LEU A 624 -13.58 -13.77 -16.92
N ASN A 625 -14.82 -13.91 -17.42
CA ASN A 625 -15.11 -14.72 -18.60
C ASN A 625 -14.44 -14.15 -19.87
N SER A 626 -14.43 -12.81 -20.04
CA SER A 626 -13.74 -12.16 -21.18
C SER A 626 -12.23 -12.39 -21.16
N ARG A 627 -11.65 -12.66 -19.98
CA ARG A 627 -10.23 -13.00 -19.75
C ARG A 627 -9.95 -14.50 -19.81
N ARG A 628 -10.77 -15.26 -20.52
CA ARG A 628 -10.67 -16.71 -20.59
C ARG A 628 -10.76 -17.39 -19.22
N GLY A 629 -11.32 -16.70 -18.22
CA GLY A 629 -11.50 -17.23 -16.88
C GLY A 629 -12.62 -18.27 -16.83
N MET A 630 -12.39 -19.32 -16.10
CA MET A 630 -13.40 -20.36 -15.80
C MET A 630 -13.87 -20.16 -14.36
N VAL A 631 -15.06 -19.57 -14.18
CA VAL A 631 -15.67 -19.42 -12.86
C VAL A 631 -16.02 -20.80 -12.31
N SER A 632 -15.45 -21.16 -11.17
CA SER A 632 -15.60 -22.49 -10.55
C SER A 632 -16.50 -22.51 -9.32
N GLY A 633 -16.74 -21.36 -8.69
CA GLY A 633 -17.59 -21.28 -7.50
C GLY A 633 -17.94 -19.85 -7.13
N MET A 634 -18.98 -19.76 -6.30
CA MET A 634 -19.42 -18.51 -5.69
C MET A 634 -19.91 -18.78 -4.28
N ILE A 635 -19.45 -17.99 -3.32
CA ILE A 635 -19.81 -18.12 -1.90
C ILE A 635 -20.31 -16.77 -1.40
N ASP A 636 -21.34 -16.81 -0.57
CA ASP A 636 -21.85 -15.64 0.15
C ASP A 636 -21.23 -15.58 1.55
N ARG A 637 -20.60 -14.47 1.89
CA ARG A 637 -19.95 -14.28 3.18
C ARG A 637 -20.16 -12.86 3.69
N ASN A 638 -20.94 -12.71 4.77
CA ASN A 638 -21.18 -11.42 5.45
C ASN A 638 -21.65 -10.29 4.52
N GLY A 639 -22.55 -10.61 3.56
CA GLY A 639 -23.06 -9.63 2.60
C GLY A 639 -22.14 -9.30 1.43
N ALA A 640 -20.98 -9.94 1.33
CA ALA A 640 -20.12 -9.89 0.17
C ALA A 640 -20.15 -11.21 -0.61
N LYS A 641 -20.02 -11.12 -1.92
CA LYS A 641 -19.91 -12.28 -2.83
C LYS A 641 -18.44 -12.59 -3.08
N ILE A 642 -18.02 -13.84 -2.89
CA ILE A 642 -16.69 -14.32 -3.24
C ILE A 642 -16.81 -15.17 -4.49
N ILE A 643 -16.20 -14.72 -5.58
CA ILE A 643 -16.19 -15.37 -6.88
C ILE A 643 -14.83 -16.04 -7.06
N THR A 644 -14.82 -17.37 -7.29
CA THR A 644 -13.59 -18.12 -7.57
C THR A 644 -13.54 -18.49 -9.04
N ALA A 645 -12.40 -18.17 -9.70
CA ALA A 645 -12.19 -18.49 -11.11
C ALA A 645 -10.76 -18.96 -11.36
N LYS A 646 -10.54 -19.76 -12.41
CA LYS A 646 -9.22 -20.07 -12.93
C LYS A 646 -8.97 -19.21 -14.17
N VAL A 647 -7.92 -18.40 -14.15
CA VAL A 647 -7.61 -17.43 -15.21
C VAL A 647 -6.15 -17.55 -15.64
N PRO A 648 -5.83 -17.57 -16.95
CA PRO A 648 -4.47 -17.57 -17.43
C PRO A 648 -3.70 -16.31 -17.04
N LEU A 649 -2.42 -16.44 -16.66
CA LEU A 649 -1.59 -15.31 -16.25
C LEU A 649 -1.55 -14.19 -17.30
N SER A 650 -1.48 -14.55 -18.58
CA SER A 650 -1.45 -13.56 -19.68
C SER A 650 -2.64 -12.60 -19.69
N GLU A 651 -3.79 -13.04 -19.18
CA GLU A 651 -5.04 -12.27 -19.12
C GLU A 651 -5.21 -11.47 -17.81
N MET A 652 -4.33 -11.72 -16.84
CA MET A 652 -4.38 -11.04 -15.54
C MET A 652 -3.64 -9.70 -15.52
N PHE A 653 -2.84 -9.40 -16.54
CA PHE A 653 -2.17 -8.10 -16.62
C PHE A 653 -3.17 -6.97 -16.76
N GLY A 654 -3.09 -5.96 -15.86
CA GLY A 654 -4.02 -4.85 -15.79
C GLY A 654 -5.36 -5.15 -15.09
N TYR A 655 -5.58 -6.39 -14.61
CA TYR A 655 -6.83 -6.79 -13.97
C TYR A 655 -7.19 -5.93 -12.74
N ALA A 656 -6.21 -5.55 -11.93
CA ALA A 656 -6.42 -4.71 -10.74
C ALA A 656 -7.09 -3.36 -11.09
N THR A 657 -6.64 -2.72 -12.16
CA THR A 657 -7.18 -1.45 -12.65
C THR A 657 -8.60 -1.62 -13.19
N ASP A 658 -8.83 -2.66 -13.99
CA ASP A 658 -10.16 -2.94 -14.55
C ASP A 658 -11.16 -3.31 -13.45
N LEU A 659 -10.76 -4.11 -12.46
CA LEU A 659 -11.58 -4.46 -11.30
C LEU A 659 -11.97 -3.22 -10.49
N ARG A 660 -11.00 -2.33 -10.20
CA ARG A 660 -11.26 -1.06 -9.50
C ARG A 660 -12.24 -0.18 -10.25
N SER A 661 -12.04 -0.03 -11.56
CA SER A 661 -12.93 0.76 -12.42
C SER A 661 -14.36 0.23 -12.40
N LYS A 662 -14.55 -1.09 -12.53
CA LYS A 662 -15.86 -1.73 -12.59
C LYS A 662 -16.58 -1.79 -11.25
N SER A 663 -15.85 -1.84 -10.14
CA SER A 663 -16.39 -1.94 -8.78
C SER A 663 -16.32 -0.65 -7.99
N GLN A 664 -15.93 0.47 -8.61
CA GLN A 664 -15.69 1.75 -7.94
C GLN A 664 -14.73 1.61 -6.73
N GLY A 665 -13.74 0.71 -6.84
CA GLY A 665 -12.78 0.41 -5.80
C GLY A 665 -13.30 -0.47 -4.64
N ARG A 666 -14.54 -0.97 -4.70
CA ARG A 666 -15.16 -1.77 -3.63
C ARG A 666 -14.84 -3.26 -3.69
N ALA A 667 -14.37 -3.77 -4.83
CA ALA A 667 -13.94 -5.15 -4.95
C ALA A 667 -12.45 -5.31 -4.67
N THR A 668 -12.10 -6.45 -4.08
CA THR A 668 -10.72 -6.88 -3.85
C THR A 668 -10.50 -8.24 -4.47
N TYR A 669 -9.27 -8.58 -4.81
CA TYR A 669 -8.95 -9.91 -5.31
C TYR A 669 -7.63 -10.43 -4.73
N SER A 670 -7.52 -11.74 -4.71
CA SER A 670 -6.27 -12.47 -4.47
C SER A 670 -6.10 -13.52 -5.56
N TRP A 671 -4.87 -13.90 -5.83
CA TRP A 671 -4.55 -14.92 -6.80
C TRP A 671 -3.38 -15.78 -6.34
N GLU A 672 -3.41 -17.05 -6.75
CA GLU A 672 -2.34 -18.02 -6.47
C GLU A 672 -2.13 -18.90 -7.69
N PHE A 673 -0.89 -19.36 -7.92
CA PHE A 673 -0.61 -20.31 -9.00
C PHE A 673 -1.41 -21.61 -8.75
N SER A 674 -2.10 -22.07 -9.77
CA SER A 674 -2.87 -23.34 -9.71
C SER A 674 -2.18 -24.47 -10.46
N GLU A 675 -1.98 -24.29 -11.76
CA GLU A 675 -1.46 -25.36 -12.63
C GLU A 675 -1.02 -24.80 -13.98
N TYR A 676 -0.38 -25.63 -14.79
CA TYR A 676 -0.15 -25.37 -16.21
C TYR A 676 -1.23 -26.05 -17.05
N LEU A 677 -1.88 -25.30 -17.95
CA LEU A 677 -2.88 -25.82 -18.89
C LEU A 677 -2.47 -25.55 -20.33
N GLN A 678 -2.90 -26.44 -21.23
CA GLN A 678 -2.68 -26.28 -22.64
C GLN A 678 -3.35 -25.03 -23.20
N VAL A 679 -2.60 -24.20 -23.93
CA VAL A 679 -3.16 -23.02 -24.60
C VAL A 679 -4.07 -23.42 -25.76
N PRO A 680 -5.12 -22.62 -26.08
CA PRO A 680 -5.90 -22.78 -27.29
C PRO A 680 -5.03 -22.75 -28.56
N THR A 681 -5.41 -23.51 -29.59
CA THR A 681 -4.62 -23.62 -30.84
C THR A 681 -4.37 -22.26 -31.51
N SER A 682 -5.30 -21.31 -31.39
CA SER A 682 -5.15 -19.94 -31.90
C SER A 682 -4.02 -19.18 -31.18
N ILE A 683 -3.97 -19.29 -29.85
CA ILE A 683 -2.92 -18.67 -29.01
C ILE A 683 -1.58 -19.34 -29.25
N GLN A 684 -1.55 -20.68 -29.40
CA GLN A 684 -0.32 -21.39 -29.72
C GLN A 684 0.33 -20.86 -31.02
N LYS A 685 -0.47 -20.64 -32.07
CA LYS A 685 0.02 -20.06 -33.32
C LYS A 685 0.56 -18.66 -33.16
N GLN A 686 -0.13 -17.83 -32.41
CA GLN A 686 0.33 -16.47 -32.14
C GLN A 686 1.68 -16.47 -31.41
N ILE A 687 1.85 -17.29 -30.38
CA ILE A 687 3.10 -17.44 -29.63
C ILE A 687 4.25 -17.93 -30.57
N GLN A 688 3.97 -18.86 -31.48
CA GLN A 688 4.94 -19.32 -32.45
C GLN A 688 5.38 -18.20 -33.40
N GLU A 689 4.45 -17.42 -33.94
CA GLU A 689 4.73 -16.29 -34.81
C GLU A 689 5.57 -15.20 -34.11
N GLU A 690 5.24 -14.86 -32.86
CA GLU A 690 6.01 -13.89 -32.07
C GLU A 690 7.44 -14.33 -31.77
N ARG A 691 7.70 -15.65 -31.67
CA ARG A 691 9.04 -16.22 -31.47
C ARG A 691 9.79 -16.49 -32.77
N GLY A 692 9.18 -16.23 -33.90
CA GLY A 692 9.82 -16.41 -35.25
C GLY A 692 10.12 -17.85 -35.58
N LYS A 693 9.36 -18.79 -35.09
CA LYS A 693 9.49 -20.26 -35.39
C LYS A 693 8.26 -20.81 -36.09
#